data_92ca0535e623d6c886fce5bc5276c750
#
_entry.id   92ca0535e623d6c886fce5bc5276c750
#
_cell.length_a   1.000
_cell.length_b   1.000
_cell.length_c   1.000
_cell.angle_alpha   90.00
_cell.angle_beta   90.00
_cell.angle_gamma   90.00
#
_symmetry.space_group_name_H-M   'P 1'
#
loop_
_entity.id
_entity.type
_entity.pdbx_description
1 polymer ?
#
loop_
_entity_poly.entity_id
_entity_poly.type
_entity_poly.pdbx_seq_one_letter_code
_entity_poly.pdbx_strand_id
1 'polypeptide(L)'
;MRAGEGRTVVLVLAVTFLVAAGGSVGGNAIEALFFSRQGTGALPLLYMALGITNFAVSLGLTAVLGRIARARVYLALPLVLATSIALQRVVIAFDIPWTYPLFWLLMNVEGVLAGMLAWGIAAIVCDTRQAKRLFPLFAAGGIFGGVVGGFVTRPIAGLLGTENLLVIWTVALVLAFLVARVLLAGHVVARAGAGASFIDDMRAGYRYVRSSPLWRSVSAATALFAVLYFSLSFPFAKAATQTYPGAEELAGFFGVFGGVSTGAAFLASLFAANRVFARIGIMAAILVFPLLYAAGFATLLVTQTAFSAVVAFRFSQLLYLQGIASPAYESVFNVVPRERRDQVRAFVSGVPDQAGIVIAGAVLVIGDRALDASQLAVIGLGAALITAYIWWRATREYANALVRTLRTGQPIVFTSEEEPFGGFRRDAEAVSAARAGAIDPDPRTRHIAIEVLGQLASDDDVLVAALNDTDDDVRLAVASALARHDNPALRTALDDPDTAVRAVASAALLDRDPRARSMLDALLRSGDAELRLVAVQGLACASGPAAADAIVELASDVDPRVRAAAVRALPPADPRAIALLREAIRDEHRGVRMAAADALVKLGTPALDVAMDAIEDGTAVDDALDALRRMPAVSVADRVRRIARGRATDALRYLGLARGAHGEGERIVLARDALVRAARTNAAIALGLLAALAPDDAYEAALLGLGSRDHLQRANALEALETVGDRELVRPLLAVFEDIDRTDTPTDLSALGDDPDEWIRDVSAFATAQLPGGVPMETLATLSTMERILFLRHVPLFADLPPSDLKHIAAVAGEQLYEDGAVIAREGEAGHELLVIVDGEVRVVVSGKELTRRGRGDYVGEMAVLDGEPRSASLVAHGAVRALRIGRREFETILRERPETSRALMLVLARRLREMTRASAPRAP
;
A
#
# COMPACT_ATOMS: atom_id res chain seq x y z
N MET A 1 16.74 13.26 -6.14
CA MET A 1 17.56 12.05 -5.94
C MET A 1 18.04 12.06 -4.50
N ARG A 2 17.88 10.97 -3.77
CA ARG A 2 18.41 10.83 -2.40
C ARG A 2 19.85 10.35 -2.44
N ALA A 3 20.63 10.62 -1.38
CA ALA A 3 22.00 10.13 -1.28
C ALA A 3 22.02 8.59 -1.36
N GLY A 4 22.84 8.04 -2.27
CA GLY A 4 22.95 6.60 -2.54
C GLY A 4 22.18 6.07 -3.76
N GLU A 5 21.13 6.75 -4.24
CA GLU A 5 20.34 6.32 -5.40
C GLU A 5 21.00 6.60 -6.77
N GLY A 6 21.97 7.53 -6.81
CA GLY A 6 22.52 8.04 -8.07
C GLY A 6 23.07 6.96 -9.00
N ARG A 7 23.79 5.97 -8.45
CA ARG A 7 24.37 4.88 -9.24
C ARG A 7 23.28 4.01 -9.88
N THR A 8 22.29 3.62 -9.11
CA THR A 8 21.16 2.81 -9.56
C THR A 8 20.36 3.53 -10.64
N VAL A 9 20.04 4.82 -10.42
CA VAL A 9 19.32 5.64 -11.39
C VAL A 9 20.08 5.77 -12.71
N VAL A 10 21.38 6.05 -12.67
CA VAL A 10 22.21 6.16 -13.89
C VAL A 10 22.25 4.83 -14.64
N LEU A 11 22.39 3.70 -13.94
CA LEU A 11 22.42 2.39 -14.59
C LEU A 11 21.09 2.01 -15.23
N VAL A 12 19.94 2.29 -14.56
CA VAL A 12 18.61 2.05 -15.14
C VAL A 12 18.38 2.96 -16.34
N LEU A 13 18.73 4.25 -16.24
CA LEU A 13 18.67 5.20 -17.36
C LEU A 13 19.51 4.73 -18.54
N ALA A 14 20.72 4.19 -18.29
CA ALA A 14 21.57 3.64 -19.35
C ALA A 14 20.92 2.43 -20.03
N VAL A 15 20.31 1.52 -19.27
CA VAL A 15 19.59 0.37 -19.85
C VAL A 15 18.41 0.83 -20.70
N THR A 16 17.54 1.71 -20.16
CA THR A 16 16.36 2.20 -20.88
C THR A 16 16.74 2.98 -22.13
N PHE A 17 17.79 3.79 -22.05
CA PHE A 17 18.34 4.52 -23.18
C PHE A 17 18.89 3.58 -24.28
N LEU A 18 19.76 2.62 -23.92
CA LEU A 18 20.37 1.69 -24.86
C LEU A 18 19.33 0.81 -25.57
N VAL A 19 18.36 0.30 -24.82
CA VAL A 19 17.27 -0.51 -25.38
C VAL A 19 16.43 0.30 -26.35
N ALA A 20 16.07 1.53 -26.02
CA ALA A 20 15.23 2.36 -26.86
C ALA A 20 16.00 2.92 -28.07
N ALA A 21 17.25 3.37 -27.89
CA ALA A 21 18.07 3.89 -28.98
C ALA A 21 18.38 2.80 -30.01
N GLY A 22 18.83 1.62 -29.54
CA GLY A 22 19.08 0.46 -30.40
C GLY A 22 17.83 0.01 -31.12
N GLY A 23 16.70 -0.09 -30.42
CA GLY A 23 15.40 -0.45 -30.99
C GLY A 23 14.90 0.51 -32.05
N SER A 24 15.10 1.82 -31.84
CA SER A 24 14.78 2.85 -32.84
C SER A 24 15.63 2.71 -34.10
N VAL A 25 16.96 2.55 -33.95
CA VAL A 25 17.87 2.40 -35.09
C VAL A 25 17.60 1.13 -35.89
N GLY A 26 17.52 -0.03 -35.19
CA GLY A 26 17.30 -1.32 -35.82
C GLY A 26 15.88 -1.51 -36.35
N GLY A 27 14.87 -0.99 -35.65
CA GLY A 27 13.48 -1.02 -36.10
C GLY A 27 13.28 -0.26 -37.40
N ASN A 28 13.82 0.96 -37.50
CA ASN A 28 13.78 1.76 -38.75
C ASN A 28 14.50 1.03 -39.90
N ALA A 29 15.59 0.29 -39.61
CA ALA A 29 16.30 -0.48 -40.62
C ALA A 29 15.47 -1.65 -41.15
N ILE A 30 14.84 -2.45 -40.25
CA ILE A 30 14.02 -3.60 -40.66
C ILE A 30 12.79 -3.13 -41.43
N GLU A 31 12.11 -2.04 -40.99
CA GLU A 31 11.00 -1.45 -41.71
C GLU A 31 11.42 -1.00 -43.12
N ALA A 32 12.53 -0.28 -43.24
CA ALA A 32 13.04 0.19 -44.51
C ALA A 32 13.44 -0.94 -45.45
N LEU A 33 14.14 -1.98 -44.96
CA LEU A 33 14.50 -3.16 -45.73
C LEU A 33 13.28 -3.95 -46.18
N PHE A 34 12.30 -4.15 -45.30
CA PHE A 34 11.07 -4.82 -45.63
C PHE A 34 10.31 -4.08 -46.73
N PHE A 35 10.08 -2.78 -46.57
CA PHE A 35 9.30 -1.99 -47.54
C PHE A 35 10.04 -1.79 -48.85
N SER A 36 11.36 -1.58 -48.88
CA SER A 36 12.15 -1.40 -50.09
C SER A 36 12.26 -2.71 -50.90
N ARG A 37 12.32 -3.89 -50.23
CA ARG A 37 12.50 -5.19 -50.89
C ARG A 37 11.18 -5.87 -51.29
N GLN A 38 10.12 -5.71 -50.43
CA GLN A 38 8.84 -6.43 -50.59
C GLN A 38 7.67 -5.51 -50.88
N GLY A 39 7.83 -4.18 -50.69
CA GLY A 39 6.71 -3.23 -50.76
C GLY A 39 5.75 -3.43 -49.57
N THR A 40 4.57 -2.86 -49.69
CA THR A 40 3.55 -2.82 -48.63
C THR A 40 2.43 -3.87 -48.76
N GLY A 41 2.46 -4.70 -49.84
CA GLY A 41 1.34 -5.62 -50.17
C GLY A 41 1.13 -6.71 -49.12
N ALA A 42 2.17 -7.16 -48.42
CA ALA A 42 2.08 -8.18 -47.36
C ALA A 42 1.63 -7.62 -46.00
N LEU A 43 1.66 -6.27 -45.83
CA LEU A 43 1.46 -5.62 -44.53
C LEU A 43 0.09 -5.90 -43.88
N PRO A 44 -1.03 -5.90 -44.63
CA PRO A 44 -2.33 -6.22 -44.03
C PRO A 44 -2.37 -7.63 -43.41
N LEU A 45 -1.77 -8.64 -44.10
CA LEU A 45 -1.68 -10.01 -43.57
C LEU A 45 -0.77 -10.08 -42.32
N LEU A 46 0.33 -9.33 -42.36
CA LEU A 46 1.24 -9.24 -41.21
C LEU A 46 0.61 -8.57 -40.00
N TYR A 47 -0.32 -7.64 -40.15
CA TYR A 47 -1.10 -7.10 -39.04
C TYR A 47 -1.96 -8.19 -38.37
N MET A 48 -2.61 -9.04 -39.16
CA MET A 48 -3.33 -10.19 -38.59
C MET A 48 -2.39 -11.12 -37.82
N ALA A 49 -1.26 -11.47 -38.42
CA ALA A 49 -0.24 -12.31 -37.78
C ALA A 49 0.30 -11.64 -36.49
N LEU A 50 0.51 -10.32 -36.49
CA LEU A 50 1.00 -9.56 -35.37
C LEU A 50 0.06 -9.63 -34.16
N GLY A 51 -1.24 -9.44 -34.34
CA GLY A 51 -2.21 -9.52 -33.25
C GLY A 51 -2.21 -10.91 -32.59
N ILE A 52 -2.14 -11.97 -33.40
CA ILE A 52 -2.08 -13.36 -32.90
C ILE A 52 -0.74 -13.60 -32.17
N THR A 53 0.37 -13.16 -32.77
CA THR A 53 1.72 -13.39 -32.22
C THR A 53 1.93 -12.62 -30.91
N ASN A 54 1.51 -11.36 -30.83
CA ASN A 54 1.61 -10.57 -29.61
C ASN A 54 0.82 -11.19 -28.47
N PHE A 55 -0.37 -11.72 -28.74
CA PHE A 55 -1.16 -12.45 -27.74
C PHE A 55 -0.42 -13.71 -27.26
N ALA A 56 0.11 -14.52 -28.19
CA ALA A 56 0.85 -15.74 -27.86
C ALA A 56 2.14 -15.46 -27.07
N VAL A 57 2.87 -14.42 -27.45
CA VAL A 57 4.13 -14.00 -26.77
C VAL A 57 3.85 -13.51 -25.36
N SER A 58 2.81 -12.69 -25.16
CA SER A 58 2.40 -12.20 -23.84
C SER A 58 2.00 -13.36 -22.91
N LEU A 59 1.26 -14.34 -23.44
CA LEU A 59 0.90 -15.54 -22.71
C LEU A 59 2.14 -16.39 -22.36
N GLY A 60 3.03 -16.62 -23.33
CA GLY A 60 4.27 -17.40 -23.16
C GLY A 60 5.22 -16.77 -22.14
N LEU A 61 5.45 -15.46 -22.22
CA LEU A 61 6.32 -14.76 -21.27
C LEU A 61 5.78 -14.80 -19.85
N THR A 62 4.48 -14.63 -19.67
CA THR A 62 3.85 -14.73 -18.34
C THR A 62 4.01 -16.13 -17.75
N ALA A 63 3.88 -17.17 -18.57
CA ALA A 63 4.11 -18.56 -18.16
C ALA A 63 5.58 -18.80 -17.75
N VAL A 64 6.54 -18.18 -18.42
CA VAL A 64 7.97 -18.25 -18.10
C VAL A 64 8.28 -17.51 -16.79
N LEU A 65 7.72 -16.30 -16.61
CA LEU A 65 7.90 -15.49 -15.40
C LEU A 65 7.30 -16.15 -14.15
N GLY A 66 6.28 -17.00 -14.32
CA GLY A 66 5.70 -17.80 -13.24
C GLY A 66 6.57 -19.00 -12.81
N ARG A 67 7.53 -19.45 -13.65
CA ARG A 67 8.37 -20.63 -13.40
C ARG A 67 9.83 -20.33 -13.10
N ILE A 68 10.35 -19.23 -13.62
CA ILE A 68 11.76 -18.83 -13.52
C ILE A 68 11.86 -17.54 -12.73
N ALA A 69 12.91 -17.40 -11.91
CA ALA A 69 13.16 -16.18 -11.16
C ALA A 69 13.25 -14.97 -12.12
N ARG A 70 12.45 -13.93 -11.85
CA ARG A 70 12.30 -12.72 -12.69
C ARG A 70 13.66 -12.12 -13.07
N ALA A 71 14.58 -12.01 -12.12
CA ALA A 71 15.93 -11.47 -12.38
C ALA A 71 16.70 -12.28 -13.45
N ARG A 72 16.57 -13.62 -13.47
CA ARG A 72 17.23 -14.46 -14.49
C ARG A 72 16.63 -14.25 -15.86
N VAL A 73 15.30 -14.13 -15.94
CA VAL A 73 14.58 -13.86 -17.20
C VAL A 73 15.03 -12.51 -17.77
N TYR A 74 14.97 -11.45 -16.97
CA TYR A 74 15.33 -10.10 -17.42
C TYR A 74 16.83 -9.94 -17.66
N LEU A 75 17.68 -10.75 -17.04
CA LEU A 75 19.10 -10.76 -17.36
C LEU A 75 19.38 -11.52 -18.68
N ALA A 76 18.69 -12.62 -18.96
CA ALA A 76 18.88 -13.37 -20.18
C ALA A 76 18.27 -12.71 -21.42
N LEU A 77 17.16 -11.99 -21.25
CA LEU A 77 16.35 -11.42 -22.33
C LEU A 77 17.15 -10.52 -23.30
N PRO A 78 18.02 -9.59 -22.86
CA PRO A 78 18.82 -8.78 -23.79
C PRO A 78 19.75 -9.62 -24.68
N LEU A 79 20.31 -10.72 -24.17
CA LEU A 79 21.15 -11.62 -24.96
C LEU A 79 20.33 -12.43 -25.96
N VAL A 80 19.13 -12.89 -25.57
CA VAL A 80 18.22 -13.58 -26.48
C VAL A 80 17.83 -12.66 -27.63
N LEU A 81 17.44 -11.41 -27.33
CA LEU A 81 17.13 -10.41 -28.34
C LEU A 81 18.34 -10.08 -29.21
N ALA A 82 19.50 -9.84 -28.63
CA ALA A 82 20.75 -9.59 -29.38
C ALA A 82 21.10 -10.73 -30.31
N THR A 83 20.95 -11.99 -29.88
CA THR A 83 21.20 -13.18 -30.71
C THR A 83 20.19 -13.27 -31.84
N SER A 84 18.90 -13.00 -31.59
CA SER A 84 17.86 -12.97 -32.63
C SER A 84 18.19 -11.95 -33.72
N ILE A 85 18.53 -10.73 -33.32
CA ILE A 85 18.83 -9.63 -34.25
C ILE A 85 20.15 -9.89 -35.01
N ALA A 86 21.17 -10.43 -34.35
CA ALA A 86 22.42 -10.82 -35.01
C ALA A 86 22.18 -11.92 -36.07
N LEU A 87 21.31 -12.91 -35.75
CA LEU A 87 20.93 -13.94 -36.71
C LEU A 87 20.14 -13.32 -37.89
N GLN A 88 19.21 -12.41 -37.65
CA GLN A 88 18.52 -11.68 -38.70
C GLN A 88 19.52 -10.95 -39.63
N ARG A 89 20.53 -10.29 -39.06
CA ARG A 89 21.61 -9.63 -39.86
C ARG A 89 22.36 -10.61 -40.73
N VAL A 90 22.68 -11.82 -40.23
CA VAL A 90 23.35 -12.86 -40.99
C VAL A 90 22.47 -13.36 -42.13
N VAL A 91 21.18 -13.61 -41.87
CA VAL A 91 20.24 -14.12 -42.88
C VAL A 91 19.95 -13.09 -43.98
N ILE A 92 19.94 -11.79 -43.63
CA ILE A 92 19.82 -10.69 -44.63
C ILE A 92 20.92 -10.76 -45.68
N ALA A 93 22.15 -11.26 -45.36
CA ALA A 93 23.23 -11.39 -46.31
C ALA A 93 22.94 -12.37 -47.46
N PHE A 94 21.96 -13.27 -47.27
CA PHE A 94 21.53 -14.22 -48.30
C PHE A 94 20.41 -13.68 -49.18
N ASP A 95 19.89 -12.51 -48.90
CA ASP A 95 18.79 -11.78 -49.61
C ASP A 95 17.59 -12.65 -49.97
N ILE A 96 17.11 -13.44 -49.01
CA ILE A 96 15.99 -14.37 -49.22
C ILE A 96 14.65 -13.60 -49.04
N PRO A 97 13.85 -13.47 -50.11
CA PRO A 97 12.70 -12.57 -50.07
C PRO A 97 11.65 -12.83 -48.95
N TRP A 98 11.31 -14.07 -48.66
CA TRP A 98 10.31 -14.41 -47.65
C TRP A 98 10.76 -14.17 -46.21
N THR A 99 12.03 -13.87 -45.96
CA THR A 99 12.55 -13.57 -44.59
C THR A 99 12.23 -12.15 -44.17
N TYR A 100 12.07 -11.20 -45.05
CA TYR A 100 11.79 -9.80 -44.71
C TYR A 100 10.43 -9.60 -43.99
N PRO A 101 9.30 -10.20 -44.44
CA PRO A 101 8.05 -10.20 -43.67
C PRO A 101 8.20 -10.83 -42.28
N LEU A 102 8.98 -11.93 -42.18
CA LEU A 102 9.25 -12.57 -40.89
C LEU A 102 10.04 -11.65 -39.98
N PHE A 103 11.07 -10.95 -40.47
CA PHE A 103 11.86 -10.01 -39.69
C PHE A 103 11.03 -8.82 -39.22
N TRP A 104 10.14 -8.32 -40.07
CA TRP A 104 9.20 -7.27 -39.65
C TRP A 104 8.31 -7.73 -38.48
N LEU A 105 7.81 -8.97 -38.53
CA LEU A 105 7.01 -9.54 -37.44
C LEU A 105 7.86 -9.73 -36.16
N LEU A 106 9.07 -10.29 -36.29
CA LEU A 106 9.99 -10.47 -35.17
C LEU A 106 10.38 -9.15 -34.53
N MET A 107 10.68 -8.11 -35.31
CA MET A 107 10.98 -6.77 -34.82
C MET A 107 9.88 -6.21 -33.91
N ASN A 108 8.60 -6.38 -34.28
CA ASN A 108 7.50 -5.95 -33.44
C ASN A 108 7.43 -6.74 -32.12
N VAL A 109 7.65 -8.05 -32.16
CA VAL A 109 7.74 -8.92 -30.97
C VAL A 109 8.93 -8.51 -30.08
N GLU A 110 10.08 -8.29 -30.69
CA GLU A 110 11.30 -7.85 -30.03
C GLU A 110 11.10 -6.49 -29.35
N GLY A 111 10.36 -5.57 -29.99
CA GLY A 111 9.94 -4.30 -29.42
C GLY A 111 9.10 -4.44 -28.15
N VAL A 112 8.09 -5.34 -28.15
CA VAL A 112 7.28 -5.64 -26.98
C VAL A 112 8.14 -6.22 -25.85
N LEU A 113 8.99 -7.18 -26.14
CA LEU A 113 9.88 -7.81 -25.16
C LEU A 113 10.93 -6.83 -24.61
N ALA A 114 11.44 -5.93 -25.43
CA ALA A 114 12.37 -4.88 -25.04
C ALA A 114 11.70 -3.84 -24.10
N GLY A 115 10.44 -3.49 -24.35
CA GLY A 115 9.63 -2.67 -23.45
C GLY A 115 9.45 -3.32 -22.08
N MET A 116 9.07 -4.61 -22.06
CA MET A 116 8.93 -5.38 -20.83
C MET A 116 10.26 -5.51 -20.05
N LEU A 117 11.39 -5.65 -20.75
CA LEU A 117 12.71 -5.69 -20.16
C LEU A 117 13.03 -4.41 -19.38
N ALA A 118 12.84 -3.25 -19.99
CA ALA A 118 13.16 -1.97 -19.41
C ALA A 118 12.36 -1.74 -18.10
N TRP A 119 11.05 -1.97 -18.14
CA TRP A 119 10.18 -1.83 -16.99
C TRP A 119 10.37 -2.93 -15.94
N GLY A 120 10.65 -4.15 -16.39
CA GLY A 120 10.89 -5.29 -15.50
C GLY A 120 12.16 -5.13 -14.66
N ILE A 121 13.25 -4.61 -15.23
CA ILE A 121 14.48 -4.28 -14.50
C ILE A 121 14.20 -3.14 -13.51
N ALA A 122 13.54 -2.08 -13.94
CA ALA A 122 13.19 -0.97 -13.07
C ALA A 122 12.35 -1.41 -11.85
N ALA A 123 11.39 -2.33 -12.07
CA ALA A 123 10.54 -2.88 -11.01
C ALA A 123 11.27 -3.81 -10.02
N ILE A 124 12.39 -4.43 -10.43
CA ILE A 124 13.22 -5.26 -9.54
C ILE A 124 14.09 -4.40 -8.62
N VAL A 125 14.59 -3.29 -9.15
CA VAL A 125 15.63 -2.48 -8.50
C VAL A 125 15.05 -1.37 -7.63
N CYS A 126 13.80 -0.96 -7.89
CA CYS A 126 13.12 0.11 -7.17
C CYS A 126 12.03 -0.45 -6.26
N ASP A 127 12.00 0.01 -5.02
CA ASP A 127 10.85 -0.18 -4.13
C ASP A 127 9.63 0.65 -4.59
N THR A 128 8.47 0.41 -4.00
CA THR A 128 7.20 1.06 -4.37
C THR A 128 7.27 2.60 -4.24
N ARG A 129 8.02 3.12 -3.26
CA ARG A 129 8.20 4.57 -3.04
C ARG A 129 9.19 5.17 -4.04
N GLN A 130 10.26 4.45 -4.34
CA GLN A 130 11.24 4.83 -5.37
C GLN A 130 10.61 4.78 -6.77
N ALA A 131 9.81 3.75 -7.05
CA ALA A 131 9.12 3.59 -8.32
C ALA A 131 8.24 4.79 -8.65
N LYS A 132 7.42 5.27 -7.71
CA LYS A 132 6.57 6.46 -7.89
C LYS A 132 7.35 7.70 -8.33
N ARG A 133 8.56 7.87 -7.85
CA ARG A 133 9.41 9.05 -8.09
C ARG A 133 10.36 8.88 -9.28
N LEU A 134 10.90 7.67 -9.47
CA LEU A 134 11.97 7.41 -10.43
C LEU A 134 11.46 6.88 -11.79
N PHE A 135 10.30 6.24 -11.83
CA PHE A 135 9.74 5.71 -13.09
C PHE A 135 9.51 6.78 -14.16
N PRO A 136 9.01 7.99 -13.84
CA PRO A 136 8.94 9.06 -14.84
C PRO A 136 10.30 9.44 -15.42
N LEU A 137 11.36 9.38 -14.59
CA LEU A 137 12.72 9.65 -15.03
C LEU A 137 13.24 8.53 -15.94
N PHE A 138 12.95 7.27 -15.63
CA PHE A 138 13.32 6.12 -16.48
C PHE A 138 12.58 6.14 -17.82
N ALA A 139 11.30 6.52 -17.83
CA ALA A 139 10.56 6.76 -19.06
C ALA A 139 11.23 7.84 -19.93
N ALA A 140 11.64 8.95 -19.32
CA ALA A 140 12.36 10.01 -20.03
C ALA A 140 13.69 9.51 -20.64
N GLY A 141 14.41 8.61 -19.95
CA GLY A 141 15.61 7.98 -20.50
C GLY A 141 15.34 7.14 -21.75
N GLY A 142 14.25 6.36 -21.74
CA GLY A 142 13.81 5.60 -22.92
C GLY A 142 13.37 6.50 -24.08
N ILE A 143 12.58 7.53 -23.79
CA ILE A 143 12.15 8.52 -24.78
C ILE A 143 13.36 9.22 -25.42
N PHE A 144 14.30 9.69 -24.62
CA PHE A 144 15.52 10.31 -25.10
C PHE A 144 16.36 9.36 -25.96
N GLY A 145 16.46 8.08 -25.57
CA GLY A 145 17.09 7.04 -26.37
C GLY A 145 16.41 6.86 -27.74
N GLY A 146 15.09 6.79 -27.77
CA GLY A 146 14.31 6.71 -29.00
C GLY A 146 14.51 7.91 -29.94
N VAL A 147 14.53 9.13 -29.39
CA VAL A 147 14.80 10.37 -30.14
C VAL A 147 16.21 10.37 -30.72
N VAL A 148 17.21 10.09 -29.91
CA VAL A 148 18.62 10.02 -30.36
C VAL A 148 18.80 8.94 -31.43
N GLY A 149 18.27 7.72 -31.18
CA GLY A 149 18.29 6.63 -32.14
C GLY A 149 17.66 6.99 -33.46
N GLY A 150 16.51 7.69 -33.45
CA GLY A 150 15.82 8.18 -34.63
C GLY A 150 16.69 9.12 -35.47
N PHE A 151 17.25 10.16 -34.87
CA PHE A 151 18.09 11.13 -35.58
C PHE A 151 19.42 10.56 -36.09
N VAL A 152 19.99 9.61 -35.34
CA VAL A 152 21.28 8.97 -35.70
C VAL A 152 21.09 7.91 -36.80
N THR A 153 19.88 7.38 -37.02
CA THR A 153 19.59 6.37 -38.05
C THR A 153 20.08 6.80 -39.43
N ARG A 154 19.73 8.02 -39.87
CA ARG A 154 20.08 8.51 -41.23
C ARG A 154 21.57 8.64 -41.47
N PRO A 155 22.40 9.30 -40.64
CA PRO A 155 23.83 9.41 -40.87
C PRO A 155 24.54 8.06 -40.80
N ILE A 156 24.11 7.17 -39.92
CA ILE A 156 24.74 5.84 -39.81
C ILE A 156 24.33 4.93 -40.97
N ALA A 157 23.09 4.98 -41.46
CA ALA A 157 22.68 4.23 -42.65
C ALA A 157 23.50 4.63 -43.87
N GLY A 158 23.78 5.93 -44.04
CA GLY A 158 24.63 6.43 -45.12
C GLY A 158 26.11 6.01 -45.01
N LEU A 159 26.64 5.81 -43.80
CA LEU A 159 28.03 5.41 -43.58
C LEU A 159 28.26 3.90 -43.64
N LEU A 160 27.37 3.13 -43.07
CA LEU A 160 27.52 1.70 -42.81
C LEU A 160 26.61 0.82 -43.69
N GLY A 161 25.61 1.39 -44.33
CA GLY A 161 24.51 0.68 -44.96
C GLY A 161 23.38 0.29 -44.00
N THR A 162 22.15 0.21 -44.53
CA THR A 162 20.92 -0.02 -43.74
C THR A 162 20.93 -1.36 -43.02
N GLU A 163 21.50 -2.42 -43.63
CA GLU A 163 21.60 -3.77 -43.03
C GLU A 163 22.49 -3.79 -41.78
N ASN A 164 23.54 -2.94 -41.72
CA ASN A 164 24.46 -2.89 -40.60
C ASN A 164 23.92 -2.12 -39.38
N LEU A 165 22.81 -1.42 -39.50
CA LEU A 165 22.10 -0.84 -38.38
C LEU A 165 21.65 -1.91 -37.37
N LEU A 166 21.41 -3.15 -37.82
CA LEU A 166 21.10 -4.27 -36.93
C LEU A 166 22.30 -4.65 -36.02
N VAL A 167 23.54 -4.43 -36.50
CA VAL A 167 24.72 -4.63 -35.66
C VAL A 167 24.72 -3.61 -34.50
N ILE A 168 24.36 -2.38 -34.77
CA ILE A 168 24.25 -1.34 -33.73
C ILE A 168 23.20 -1.71 -32.68
N TRP A 169 22.05 -2.20 -33.12
CA TRP A 169 21.00 -2.68 -32.21
C TRP A 169 21.49 -3.86 -31.36
N THR A 170 22.17 -4.83 -32.01
CA THR A 170 22.80 -5.96 -31.30
C THR A 170 23.78 -5.49 -30.24
N VAL A 171 24.71 -4.58 -30.61
CA VAL A 171 25.70 -4.01 -29.67
C VAL A 171 25.01 -3.26 -28.52
N ALA A 172 24.00 -2.46 -28.81
CA ALA A 172 23.24 -1.75 -27.78
C ALA A 172 22.59 -2.71 -26.77
N LEU A 173 22.02 -3.83 -27.22
CA LEU A 173 21.47 -4.87 -26.34
C LEU A 173 22.52 -5.63 -25.54
N VAL A 174 23.69 -5.91 -26.12
CA VAL A 174 24.83 -6.50 -25.38
C VAL A 174 25.33 -5.53 -24.30
N LEU A 175 25.43 -4.23 -24.61
CA LEU A 175 25.78 -3.21 -23.62
C LEU A 175 24.69 -3.12 -22.53
N ALA A 176 23.42 -3.14 -22.91
CA ALA A 176 22.31 -3.18 -21.95
C ALA A 176 22.38 -4.41 -21.03
N PHE A 177 22.76 -5.58 -21.56
CA PHE A 177 23.02 -6.78 -20.76
C PHE A 177 24.14 -6.56 -19.74
N LEU A 178 25.27 -5.98 -20.18
CA LEU A 178 26.42 -5.74 -19.29
C LEU A 178 26.03 -4.77 -18.15
N VAL A 179 25.31 -3.72 -18.46
CA VAL A 179 24.80 -2.77 -17.47
C VAL A 179 23.79 -3.44 -16.53
N ALA A 180 22.82 -4.20 -17.07
CA ALA A 180 21.85 -4.94 -16.29
C ALA A 180 22.50 -5.97 -15.35
N ARG A 181 23.55 -6.66 -15.81
CA ARG A 181 24.35 -7.60 -15.01
C ARG A 181 24.99 -6.90 -13.79
N VAL A 182 25.58 -5.73 -13.99
CA VAL A 182 26.14 -4.91 -12.90
C VAL A 182 25.06 -4.44 -11.94
N LEU A 183 23.91 -4.05 -12.48
CA LEU A 183 22.78 -3.53 -11.70
C LEU A 183 22.13 -4.63 -10.84
N LEU A 184 21.95 -5.83 -11.39
CA LEU A 184 21.26 -6.95 -10.71
C LEU A 184 22.20 -7.80 -9.84
N ALA A 185 23.52 -7.63 -9.92
CA ALA A 185 24.51 -8.43 -9.17
C ALA A 185 24.37 -8.29 -7.64
N GLY A 186 23.73 -7.23 -7.14
CA GLY A 186 23.47 -7.00 -5.71
C GLY A 186 22.04 -7.29 -5.25
N HIS A 187 21.16 -7.73 -6.16
CA HIS A 187 19.72 -7.87 -5.87
C HIS A 187 19.32 -9.35 -5.90
N VAL A 188 19.11 -9.93 -4.73
CA VAL A 188 18.55 -11.29 -4.61
C VAL A 188 17.04 -11.19 -4.76
N VAL A 189 16.50 -11.62 -5.88
CA VAL A 189 15.06 -11.62 -6.13
C VAL A 189 14.47 -12.94 -5.65
N ALA A 190 13.59 -12.85 -4.65
CA ALA A 190 12.79 -13.98 -4.19
C ALA A 190 11.98 -14.57 -5.37
N ARG A 191 11.81 -15.89 -5.40
CA ARG A 191 10.86 -16.53 -6.31
C ARG A 191 9.48 -15.93 -6.06
N ALA A 192 8.84 -15.42 -7.10
CA ALA A 192 7.43 -15.07 -7.00
C ALA A 192 6.68 -16.30 -6.51
N GLY A 193 5.97 -16.20 -5.40
CA GLY A 193 5.04 -17.23 -4.97
C GLY A 193 4.11 -17.56 -6.15
N ALA A 194 3.57 -18.76 -6.20
CA ALA A 194 2.63 -19.20 -7.24
C ALA A 194 1.42 -18.24 -7.26
N GLY A 195 1.56 -17.14 -8.00
CA GLY A 195 0.48 -16.19 -8.27
C GLY A 195 -0.59 -16.85 -9.14
N ALA A 196 -1.78 -16.28 -9.15
CA ALA A 196 -2.88 -16.70 -10.01
C ALA A 196 -2.39 -16.83 -11.46
N SER A 197 -2.88 -17.84 -12.17
CA SER A 197 -2.56 -18.03 -13.58
C SER A 197 -3.01 -16.80 -14.38
N PHE A 198 -2.20 -16.32 -15.32
CA PHE A 198 -2.59 -15.23 -16.25
C PHE A 198 -3.97 -15.46 -16.89
N ILE A 199 -4.31 -16.73 -17.17
CA ILE A 199 -5.63 -17.10 -17.69
C ILE A 199 -6.73 -16.84 -16.67
N ASP A 200 -6.46 -17.05 -15.38
CA ASP A 200 -7.42 -16.79 -14.31
C ASP A 200 -7.61 -15.29 -14.09
N ASP A 201 -6.54 -14.52 -14.19
CA ASP A 201 -6.61 -13.05 -14.16
C ASP A 201 -7.39 -12.50 -15.36
N MET A 202 -7.14 -13.02 -16.56
CA MET A 202 -7.92 -12.66 -17.76
C MET A 202 -9.40 -13.04 -17.63
N ARG A 203 -9.72 -14.21 -17.08
CA ARG A 203 -11.10 -14.61 -16.81
C ARG A 203 -11.78 -13.72 -15.78
N ALA A 204 -11.07 -13.34 -14.74
CA ALA A 204 -11.56 -12.41 -13.73
C ALA A 204 -11.78 -11.00 -14.32
N GLY A 205 -10.84 -10.51 -15.12
CA GLY A 205 -10.96 -9.27 -15.89
C GLY A 205 -12.16 -9.28 -16.83
N TYR A 206 -12.34 -10.35 -17.59
CA TYR A 206 -13.51 -10.53 -18.46
C TYR A 206 -14.84 -10.46 -17.71
N ARG A 207 -14.94 -11.15 -16.56
CA ARG A 207 -16.17 -11.13 -15.74
C ARG A 207 -16.49 -9.72 -15.27
N TYR A 208 -15.48 -8.96 -14.85
CA TYR A 208 -15.64 -7.57 -14.43
C TYR A 208 -16.07 -6.67 -15.59
N VAL A 209 -15.40 -6.76 -16.74
CA VAL A 209 -15.72 -5.99 -17.95
C VAL A 209 -17.15 -6.28 -18.41
N ARG A 210 -17.57 -7.54 -18.41
CA ARG A 210 -18.94 -7.93 -18.78
C ARG A 210 -20.00 -7.32 -17.85
N SER A 211 -19.71 -7.19 -16.56
CA SER A 211 -20.64 -6.64 -15.57
C SER A 211 -20.75 -5.11 -15.58
N SER A 212 -19.73 -4.43 -16.13
CA SER A 212 -19.66 -2.96 -16.14
C SER A 212 -19.98 -2.35 -17.51
N PRO A 213 -21.03 -1.51 -17.66
CA PRO A 213 -21.32 -0.83 -18.91
C PRO A 213 -20.14 0.01 -19.41
N LEU A 214 -19.46 0.74 -18.51
CA LEU A 214 -18.29 1.54 -18.85
C LEU A 214 -17.22 0.67 -19.51
N TRP A 215 -16.83 -0.43 -18.87
CA TRP A 215 -15.71 -1.26 -19.34
C TRP A 215 -16.03 -2.05 -20.61
N ARG A 216 -17.32 -2.34 -20.86
CA ARG A 216 -17.75 -2.85 -22.19
C ARG A 216 -17.50 -1.81 -23.29
N SER A 217 -17.89 -0.57 -23.04
CA SER A 217 -17.67 0.52 -23.99
C SER A 217 -16.18 0.82 -24.19
N VAL A 218 -15.39 0.86 -23.13
CA VAL A 218 -13.93 1.04 -23.19
C VAL A 218 -13.28 -0.09 -23.97
N SER A 219 -13.63 -1.36 -23.71
CA SER A 219 -13.08 -2.50 -24.44
C SER A 219 -13.40 -2.47 -25.94
N ALA A 220 -14.63 -2.10 -26.29
CA ALA A 220 -15.02 -1.94 -27.69
C ALA A 220 -14.26 -0.78 -28.37
N ALA A 221 -14.10 0.34 -27.66
CA ALA A 221 -13.32 1.49 -28.14
C ALA A 221 -11.83 1.14 -28.29
N THR A 222 -11.25 0.34 -27.39
CA THR A 222 -9.85 -0.12 -27.51
C THR A 222 -9.64 -0.93 -28.78
N ALA A 223 -10.53 -1.88 -29.08
CA ALA A 223 -10.46 -2.64 -30.33
C ALA A 223 -10.54 -1.72 -31.56
N LEU A 224 -11.43 -0.74 -31.54
CA LEU A 224 -11.57 0.22 -32.64
C LEU A 224 -10.38 1.19 -32.72
N PHE A 225 -9.74 1.56 -31.60
CA PHE A 225 -8.51 2.33 -31.63
C PHE A 225 -7.38 1.59 -32.35
N ALA A 226 -7.23 0.28 -32.10
CA ALA A 226 -6.29 -0.54 -32.85
C ALA A 226 -6.62 -0.54 -34.36
N VAL A 227 -7.91 -0.68 -34.72
CA VAL A 227 -8.34 -0.59 -36.12
C VAL A 227 -7.95 0.74 -36.74
N LEU A 228 -8.25 1.86 -36.09
CA LEU A 228 -7.88 3.22 -36.56
C LEU A 228 -6.38 3.39 -36.71
N TYR A 229 -5.59 2.91 -35.71
CA TYR A 229 -4.14 3.00 -35.73
C TYR A 229 -3.53 2.34 -36.97
N PHE A 230 -3.93 1.09 -37.24
CA PHE A 230 -3.41 0.33 -38.38
C PHE A 230 -3.99 0.78 -39.72
N SER A 231 -5.22 1.30 -39.74
CA SER A 231 -5.83 1.90 -40.93
C SER A 231 -5.08 3.14 -41.43
N LEU A 232 -4.42 3.89 -40.53
CA LEU A 232 -3.54 5.01 -40.91
C LEU A 232 -2.10 4.53 -41.15
N SER A 233 -1.62 3.52 -40.42
CA SER A 233 -0.26 2.99 -40.58
C SER A 233 0.00 2.45 -41.99
N PHE A 234 -1.00 1.80 -42.60
CA PHE A 234 -0.89 1.25 -43.94
C PHE A 234 -0.72 2.30 -45.02
N PRO A 235 -1.60 3.32 -45.19
CA PRO A 235 -1.41 4.36 -46.18
C PRO A 235 -0.15 5.21 -45.93
N PHE A 236 0.26 5.40 -44.68
CA PHE A 236 1.52 6.06 -44.34
C PHE A 236 2.73 5.27 -44.86
N ALA A 237 2.80 3.96 -44.58
CA ALA A 237 3.88 3.11 -45.09
C ALA A 237 3.89 3.09 -46.64
N LYS A 238 2.72 3.00 -47.28
CA LYS A 238 2.56 2.99 -48.73
C LYS A 238 3.07 4.31 -49.37
N ALA A 239 2.65 5.45 -48.82
CA ALA A 239 3.07 6.78 -49.31
C ALA A 239 4.58 7.02 -49.06
N ALA A 240 5.13 6.60 -47.93
CA ALA A 240 6.56 6.70 -47.64
C ALA A 240 7.42 5.86 -48.60
N THR A 241 7.01 4.62 -48.83
CA THR A 241 7.72 3.69 -49.76
C THR A 241 7.69 4.19 -51.22
N GLN A 242 6.56 4.81 -51.65
CA GLN A 242 6.48 5.40 -52.95
C GLN A 242 7.35 6.66 -53.14
N THR A 243 7.51 7.45 -52.07
CA THR A 243 8.31 8.67 -52.09
C THR A 243 9.81 8.38 -51.95
N TYR A 244 10.18 7.39 -51.14
CA TYR A 244 11.58 6.99 -50.85
C TYR A 244 11.78 5.51 -51.17
N PRO A 245 12.12 5.16 -52.43
CA PRO A 245 12.23 3.76 -52.83
C PRO A 245 13.50 3.09 -52.30
N GLY A 246 14.53 3.85 -51.94
CA GLY A 246 15.79 3.35 -51.40
C GLY A 246 15.67 3.02 -49.90
N ALA A 247 16.28 1.90 -49.50
CA ALA A 247 16.26 1.48 -48.09
C ALA A 247 16.92 2.49 -47.15
N GLU A 248 18.02 3.13 -47.59
CA GLU A 248 18.74 4.16 -46.84
C GLU A 248 17.90 5.41 -46.63
N GLU A 249 17.30 5.94 -47.73
CA GLU A 249 16.44 7.12 -47.68
C GLU A 249 15.22 6.85 -46.79
N LEU A 250 14.59 5.69 -46.95
CA LEU A 250 13.41 5.30 -46.19
C LEU A 250 13.72 5.12 -44.69
N ALA A 251 14.85 4.47 -44.33
CA ALA A 251 15.31 4.36 -42.94
C ALA A 251 15.59 5.75 -42.34
N GLY A 252 16.21 6.63 -43.13
CA GLY A 252 16.46 8.01 -42.73
C GLY A 252 15.17 8.77 -42.49
N PHE A 253 14.16 8.63 -43.35
CA PHE A 253 12.84 9.26 -43.19
C PHE A 253 12.14 8.73 -41.94
N PHE A 254 12.06 7.42 -41.73
CA PHE A 254 11.41 6.85 -40.55
C PHE A 254 12.13 7.25 -39.25
N GLY A 255 13.47 7.29 -39.27
CA GLY A 255 14.26 7.73 -38.13
C GLY A 255 13.98 9.16 -37.73
N VAL A 256 14.05 10.11 -38.68
CA VAL A 256 13.75 11.54 -38.43
C VAL A 256 12.30 11.73 -38.02
N PHE A 257 11.36 11.12 -38.72
CA PHE A 257 9.94 11.19 -38.40
C PHE A 257 9.64 10.65 -37.01
N GLY A 258 10.15 9.48 -36.66
CA GLY A 258 10.00 8.87 -35.36
C GLY A 258 10.62 9.72 -34.25
N GLY A 259 11.85 10.21 -34.45
CA GLY A 259 12.55 11.07 -33.48
C GLY A 259 11.78 12.37 -33.20
N VAL A 260 11.34 13.07 -34.26
CA VAL A 260 10.56 14.31 -34.13
C VAL A 260 9.19 14.04 -33.45
N SER A 261 8.49 12.97 -33.85
CA SER A 261 7.18 12.62 -33.29
C SER A 261 7.27 12.27 -31.82
N THR A 262 8.25 11.44 -31.42
CA THR A 262 8.47 11.04 -30.03
C THR A 262 8.88 12.22 -29.16
N GLY A 263 9.81 13.07 -29.64
CA GLY A 263 10.21 14.29 -28.94
C GLY A 263 9.06 15.27 -28.73
N ALA A 264 8.26 15.50 -29.77
CA ALA A 264 7.09 16.38 -29.71
C ALA A 264 6.01 15.84 -28.77
N ALA A 265 5.75 14.51 -28.80
CA ALA A 265 4.81 13.86 -27.89
C ALA A 265 5.25 13.96 -26.43
N PHE A 266 6.54 13.82 -26.15
CA PHE A 266 7.10 14.03 -24.82
C PHE A 266 6.87 15.46 -24.31
N LEU A 267 7.17 16.45 -25.12
CA LEU A 267 6.90 17.86 -24.78
C LEU A 267 5.41 18.12 -24.56
N ALA A 268 4.54 17.54 -25.38
CA ALA A 268 3.09 17.64 -25.21
C ALA A 268 2.63 17.00 -23.89
N SER A 269 3.16 15.82 -23.53
CA SER A 269 2.87 15.16 -22.27
C SER A 269 3.32 16.01 -21.06
N LEU A 270 4.50 16.61 -21.14
CA LEU A 270 5.06 17.40 -20.05
C LEU A 270 4.34 18.73 -19.82
N PHE A 271 3.98 19.43 -20.88
CA PHE A 271 3.47 20.82 -20.82
C PHE A 271 1.98 20.95 -21.08
N ALA A 272 1.37 20.09 -21.88
CA ALA A 272 -0.01 20.22 -22.33
C ALA A 272 -0.98 19.26 -21.62
N ALA A 273 -0.61 18.01 -21.35
CA ALA A 273 -1.54 16.99 -20.89
C ALA A 273 -2.30 17.41 -19.62
N ASN A 274 -1.60 17.85 -18.56
CA ASN A 274 -2.23 18.27 -17.31
C ASN A 274 -3.17 19.48 -17.50
N ARG A 275 -2.84 20.40 -18.40
CA ARG A 275 -3.71 21.55 -18.70
C ARG A 275 -4.96 21.14 -19.45
N VAL A 276 -4.82 20.18 -20.36
CA VAL A 276 -5.94 19.60 -21.12
C VAL A 276 -6.88 18.88 -20.17
N PHE A 277 -6.36 18.02 -19.30
CA PHE A 277 -7.18 17.27 -18.33
C PHE A 277 -7.91 18.20 -17.35
N ALA A 278 -7.24 19.26 -16.88
CA ALA A 278 -7.86 20.24 -15.99
C ALA A 278 -8.98 21.05 -16.64
N ARG A 279 -8.92 21.27 -17.97
CA ARG A 279 -9.91 22.12 -18.68
C ARG A 279 -11.09 21.34 -19.24
N ILE A 280 -10.85 20.18 -19.83
CA ILE A 280 -11.89 19.43 -20.55
C ILE A 280 -12.18 18.05 -19.94
N GLY A 281 -11.37 17.59 -18.96
CA GLY A 281 -11.52 16.28 -18.34
C GLY A 281 -10.80 15.16 -19.10
N ILE A 282 -10.62 14.02 -18.42
CA ILE A 282 -9.89 12.85 -18.93
C ILE A 282 -10.64 12.20 -20.09
N MET A 283 -11.94 11.99 -19.94
CA MET A 283 -12.76 11.31 -20.94
C MET A 283 -12.93 12.14 -22.22
N ALA A 284 -13.11 13.46 -22.06
CA ALA A 284 -13.17 14.36 -23.20
C ALA A 284 -11.82 14.46 -23.92
N ALA A 285 -10.70 14.42 -23.19
CA ALA A 285 -9.36 14.37 -23.79
C ALA A 285 -9.19 13.13 -24.66
N ILE A 286 -9.67 11.96 -24.24
CA ILE A 286 -9.63 10.74 -25.07
C ILE A 286 -10.57 10.86 -26.27
N LEU A 287 -11.74 11.49 -26.11
CA LEU A 287 -12.71 11.69 -27.21
C LEU A 287 -12.13 12.53 -28.37
N VAL A 288 -11.21 13.47 -28.08
CA VAL A 288 -10.51 14.24 -29.13
C VAL A 288 -9.72 13.32 -30.07
N PHE A 289 -9.24 12.17 -29.59
CA PHE A 289 -8.44 11.25 -30.40
C PHE A 289 -9.22 10.66 -31.61
N PRO A 290 -10.38 10.03 -31.47
CA PRO A 290 -11.16 9.60 -32.64
C PRO A 290 -11.67 10.76 -33.49
N LEU A 291 -11.91 11.95 -32.92
CA LEU A 291 -12.26 13.15 -33.71
C LEU A 291 -11.08 13.62 -34.56
N LEU A 292 -9.86 13.54 -34.07
CA LEU A 292 -8.64 13.80 -34.83
C LEU A 292 -8.52 12.85 -36.03
N TYR A 293 -8.87 11.56 -35.83
CA TYR A 293 -8.92 10.59 -36.93
C TYR A 293 -10.00 10.93 -37.94
N ALA A 294 -11.18 11.34 -37.50
CA ALA A 294 -12.26 11.78 -38.43
C ALA A 294 -11.82 12.99 -39.26
N ALA A 295 -11.23 14.00 -38.67
CA ALA A 295 -10.65 15.13 -39.33
C ALA A 295 -9.52 14.73 -40.29
N GLY A 296 -8.63 13.84 -39.87
CA GLY A 296 -7.53 13.32 -40.67
C GLY A 296 -8.00 12.58 -41.91
N PHE A 297 -8.93 11.62 -41.77
CA PHE A 297 -9.50 10.91 -42.92
C PHE A 297 -10.30 11.84 -43.86
N ALA A 298 -11.04 12.79 -43.30
CA ALA A 298 -11.71 13.80 -44.12
C ALA A 298 -10.69 14.65 -44.94
N THR A 299 -9.57 15.00 -44.33
CA THR A 299 -8.47 15.71 -45.04
C THR A 299 -7.87 14.84 -46.15
N LEU A 300 -7.67 13.54 -45.93
CA LEU A 300 -7.17 12.62 -46.94
C LEU A 300 -8.11 12.48 -48.12
N LEU A 301 -9.43 12.54 -47.90
CA LEU A 301 -10.43 12.53 -48.98
C LEU A 301 -10.31 13.79 -49.84
N VAL A 302 -10.13 14.95 -49.24
CA VAL A 302 -9.99 16.25 -49.97
C VAL A 302 -8.68 16.35 -50.74
N THR A 303 -7.58 15.89 -50.10
CA THR A 303 -6.22 15.99 -50.65
C THR A 303 -5.81 14.81 -51.51
N GLN A 304 -6.73 13.88 -51.79
CA GLN A 304 -6.49 12.67 -52.58
C GLN A 304 -5.25 11.88 -52.09
N THR A 305 -5.11 11.75 -50.77
CA THR A 305 -4.02 11.06 -50.11
C THR A 305 -2.59 11.61 -50.39
N ALA A 306 -2.46 12.91 -50.58
CA ALA A 306 -1.16 13.55 -50.80
C ALA A 306 -0.17 13.18 -49.65
N PHE A 307 1.07 12.91 -50.02
CA PHE A 307 2.12 12.47 -49.05
C PHE A 307 2.20 13.39 -47.82
N SER A 308 2.23 14.72 -48.06
CA SER A 308 2.30 15.70 -46.96
C SER A 308 1.09 15.62 -46.00
N ALA A 309 -0.12 15.37 -46.54
CA ALA A 309 -1.32 15.22 -45.71
C ALA A 309 -1.28 13.92 -44.88
N VAL A 310 -0.83 12.80 -45.46
CA VAL A 310 -0.66 11.52 -44.76
C VAL A 310 0.38 11.66 -43.65
N VAL A 311 1.53 12.28 -43.91
CA VAL A 311 2.61 12.51 -42.93
C VAL A 311 2.14 13.42 -41.80
N ALA A 312 1.45 14.54 -42.11
CA ALA A 312 0.92 15.45 -41.10
C ALA A 312 -0.15 14.79 -40.23
N PHE A 313 -1.02 13.96 -40.82
CA PHE A 313 -2.02 13.23 -40.08
C PHE A 313 -1.36 12.19 -39.14
N ARG A 314 -0.37 11.43 -39.65
CA ARG A 314 0.38 10.45 -38.84
C ARG A 314 1.15 11.13 -37.71
N PHE A 315 1.77 12.25 -37.96
CA PHE A 315 2.46 13.04 -36.93
C PHE A 315 1.48 13.53 -35.86
N SER A 316 0.36 14.15 -36.24
CA SER A 316 -0.65 14.63 -35.30
C SER A 316 -1.25 13.50 -34.46
N GLN A 317 -1.47 12.34 -35.09
CA GLN A 317 -1.94 11.14 -34.42
C GLN A 317 -0.95 10.65 -33.35
N LEU A 318 0.33 10.51 -33.69
CA LEU A 318 1.36 10.03 -32.73
C LEU A 318 1.59 11.04 -31.61
N LEU A 319 1.64 12.34 -31.95
CA LEU A 319 1.75 13.42 -30.98
C LEU A 319 0.63 13.35 -29.94
N TYR A 320 -0.63 13.26 -30.41
CA TYR A 320 -1.78 13.24 -29.51
C TYR A 320 -1.91 11.92 -28.76
N LEU A 321 -1.68 10.79 -29.43
CA LEU A 321 -1.75 9.46 -28.81
C LEU A 321 -0.77 9.32 -27.65
N GLN A 322 0.51 9.57 -27.89
CA GLN A 322 1.56 9.36 -26.89
C GLN A 322 1.63 10.50 -25.87
N GLY A 323 1.34 11.75 -26.31
CA GLY A 323 1.44 12.93 -25.47
C GLY A 323 0.24 13.16 -24.54
N ILE A 324 -0.97 12.79 -24.95
CA ILE A 324 -2.21 13.15 -24.23
C ILE A 324 -3.13 11.95 -24.03
N ALA A 325 -3.48 11.22 -25.11
CA ALA A 325 -4.52 10.20 -25.06
C ALA A 325 -4.10 8.98 -24.24
N SER A 326 -2.84 8.49 -24.35
CA SER A 326 -2.37 7.34 -23.60
C SER A 326 -2.31 7.61 -22.08
N PRO A 327 -1.76 8.72 -21.58
CA PRO A 327 -1.83 9.06 -20.15
C PRO A 327 -3.27 9.20 -19.64
N ALA A 328 -4.18 9.80 -20.44
CA ALA A 328 -5.59 9.89 -20.09
C ALA A 328 -6.25 8.51 -20.02
N TYR A 329 -5.98 7.64 -20.98
CA TYR A 329 -6.51 6.28 -21.03
C TYR A 329 -6.07 5.44 -19.83
N GLU A 330 -4.79 5.52 -19.44
CA GLU A 330 -4.28 4.83 -18.24
C GLU A 330 -4.99 5.31 -16.96
N SER A 331 -5.32 6.59 -16.88
CA SER A 331 -6.03 7.17 -15.74
C SER A 331 -7.47 6.63 -15.58
N VAL A 332 -8.13 6.15 -16.66
CA VAL A 332 -9.48 5.57 -16.59
C VAL A 332 -9.48 4.30 -15.72
N PHE A 333 -8.36 3.55 -15.65
CA PHE A 333 -8.27 2.36 -14.81
C PHE A 333 -8.37 2.66 -13.31
N ASN A 334 -8.22 3.90 -12.88
CA ASN A 334 -8.33 4.29 -11.48
C ASN A 334 -9.74 4.12 -10.89
N VAL A 335 -10.77 4.10 -11.75
CA VAL A 335 -12.16 3.79 -11.35
C VAL A 335 -12.35 2.31 -11.01
N VAL A 336 -11.40 1.42 -11.38
CA VAL A 336 -11.44 0.01 -11.01
C VAL A 336 -10.87 -0.17 -9.60
N PRO A 337 -11.54 -0.96 -8.72
CA PRO A 337 -10.98 -1.32 -7.42
C PRO A 337 -9.54 -1.86 -7.53
N ARG A 338 -8.67 -1.46 -6.61
CA ARG A 338 -7.22 -1.77 -6.66
C ARG A 338 -6.95 -3.28 -6.87
N GLU A 339 -7.71 -4.14 -6.18
CA GLU A 339 -7.55 -5.60 -6.22
C GLU A 339 -7.87 -6.21 -7.59
N ARG A 340 -8.61 -5.50 -8.45
CA ARG A 340 -9.06 -5.97 -9.77
C ARG A 340 -8.45 -5.20 -10.94
N ARG A 341 -7.74 -4.13 -10.67
CA ARG A 341 -7.21 -3.21 -11.70
C ARG A 341 -6.30 -3.92 -12.69
N ASP A 342 -5.36 -4.72 -12.20
CA ASP A 342 -4.41 -5.45 -13.03
C ASP A 342 -5.11 -6.53 -13.87
N GLN A 343 -6.15 -7.18 -13.34
CA GLN A 343 -6.94 -8.17 -14.05
C GLN A 343 -7.72 -7.54 -15.22
N VAL A 344 -8.34 -6.37 -14.97
CA VAL A 344 -9.07 -5.64 -16.02
C VAL A 344 -8.11 -5.12 -17.09
N ARG A 345 -6.95 -4.57 -16.69
CA ARG A 345 -5.90 -4.12 -17.61
C ARG A 345 -5.39 -5.27 -18.47
N ALA A 346 -5.04 -6.41 -17.86
CA ALA A 346 -4.56 -7.59 -18.58
C ALA A 346 -5.58 -8.09 -19.63
N PHE A 347 -6.88 -8.09 -19.29
CA PHE A 347 -7.93 -8.46 -20.23
C PHE A 347 -8.07 -7.46 -21.37
N VAL A 348 -8.17 -6.16 -21.09
CA VAL A 348 -8.43 -5.12 -22.09
C VAL A 348 -7.28 -5.00 -23.09
N SER A 349 -6.03 -5.01 -22.62
CA SER A 349 -4.83 -4.94 -23.47
C SER A 349 -4.53 -6.29 -24.15
N GLY A 350 -4.91 -7.40 -23.54
CA GLY A 350 -4.63 -8.75 -24.08
C GLY A 350 -5.63 -9.23 -25.11
N VAL A 351 -6.92 -8.90 -25.00
CA VAL A 351 -7.96 -9.45 -25.90
C VAL A 351 -8.55 -8.39 -26.83
N PRO A 352 -9.22 -7.33 -26.36
CA PRO A 352 -9.82 -6.34 -27.25
C PRO A 352 -8.80 -5.65 -28.17
N ASP A 353 -7.63 -5.28 -27.64
CA ASP A 353 -6.58 -4.62 -28.40
C ASP A 353 -6.04 -5.51 -29.52
N GLN A 354 -5.65 -6.76 -29.18
CA GLN A 354 -5.12 -7.70 -30.19
C GLN A 354 -6.20 -8.13 -31.21
N ALA A 355 -7.46 -8.27 -30.78
CA ALA A 355 -8.57 -8.51 -31.69
C ALA A 355 -8.75 -7.34 -32.68
N GLY A 356 -8.61 -6.11 -32.20
CA GLY A 356 -8.64 -4.93 -33.03
C GLY A 356 -7.55 -4.92 -34.12
N ILE A 357 -6.34 -5.34 -33.78
CA ILE A 357 -5.23 -5.48 -34.75
C ILE A 357 -5.57 -6.50 -35.84
N VAL A 358 -6.11 -7.67 -35.44
CA VAL A 358 -6.52 -8.71 -36.38
C VAL A 358 -7.65 -8.20 -37.31
N ILE A 359 -8.64 -7.51 -36.74
CA ILE A 359 -9.77 -6.93 -37.52
C ILE A 359 -9.23 -5.87 -38.50
N ALA A 360 -8.30 -5.01 -38.06
CA ALA A 360 -7.67 -4.03 -38.93
C ALA A 360 -6.98 -4.69 -40.12
N GLY A 361 -6.18 -5.74 -39.87
CA GLY A 361 -5.54 -6.50 -40.93
C GLY A 361 -6.54 -7.13 -41.89
N ALA A 362 -7.62 -7.73 -41.37
CA ALA A 362 -8.67 -8.36 -42.21
C ALA A 362 -9.39 -7.31 -43.09
N VAL A 363 -9.75 -6.17 -42.52
CA VAL A 363 -10.38 -5.05 -43.28
C VAL A 363 -9.45 -4.57 -44.40
N LEU A 364 -8.13 -4.42 -44.09
CA LEU A 364 -7.14 -3.96 -45.07
C LEU A 364 -6.83 -5.01 -46.14
N VAL A 365 -6.82 -6.33 -45.82
CA VAL A 365 -6.67 -7.41 -46.82
C VAL A 365 -7.76 -7.38 -47.86
N ILE A 366 -9.01 -7.15 -47.45
CA ILE A 366 -10.16 -7.04 -48.36
C ILE A 366 -10.09 -5.66 -49.06
N GLY A 367 -9.83 -4.60 -48.34
CA GLY A 367 -9.88 -3.25 -48.81
C GLY A 367 -8.80 -2.95 -49.85
N ASP A 368 -7.53 -3.30 -49.64
CA ASP A 368 -6.43 -3.03 -50.60
C ASP A 368 -6.61 -3.75 -51.94
N ARG A 369 -7.37 -4.84 -51.97
CA ARG A 369 -7.68 -5.58 -53.18
C ARG A 369 -8.92 -5.12 -53.93
N ALA A 370 -9.92 -4.59 -53.21
CA ALA A 370 -11.26 -4.33 -53.74
C ALA A 370 -11.63 -2.82 -53.81
N LEU A 371 -10.92 -1.98 -53.10
CA LEU A 371 -11.25 -0.57 -52.86
C LEU A 371 -10.08 0.33 -53.24
N ASP A 372 -10.41 1.52 -53.69
CA ASP A 372 -9.40 2.60 -53.86
C ASP A 372 -9.07 3.32 -52.53
N ALA A 373 -8.03 4.18 -52.56
CA ALA A 373 -7.56 4.88 -51.38
C ALA A 373 -8.64 5.83 -50.76
N SER A 374 -9.51 6.40 -51.61
CA SER A 374 -10.60 7.27 -51.15
C SER A 374 -11.71 6.47 -50.46
N GLN A 375 -12.06 5.30 -50.99
CA GLN A 375 -13.03 4.40 -50.33
C GLN A 375 -12.52 3.86 -49.00
N LEU A 376 -11.24 3.54 -48.93
CA LEU A 376 -10.60 3.16 -47.64
C LEU A 376 -10.63 4.33 -46.64
N ALA A 377 -10.40 5.56 -47.05
CA ALA A 377 -10.49 6.74 -46.21
C ALA A 377 -11.94 6.98 -45.71
N VAL A 378 -12.97 6.69 -46.53
CA VAL A 378 -14.37 6.73 -46.10
C VAL A 378 -14.66 5.70 -45.03
N ILE A 379 -14.16 4.47 -45.18
CA ILE A 379 -14.28 3.42 -44.13
C ILE A 379 -13.60 3.87 -42.86
N GLY A 380 -12.37 4.41 -42.94
CA GLY A 380 -11.64 4.97 -41.80
C GLY A 380 -12.40 6.10 -41.11
N LEU A 381 -13.01 7.01 -41.88
CA LEU A 381 -13.88 8.08 -41.35
C LEU A 381 -15.09 7.50 -40.61
N GLY A 382 -15.78 6.51 -41.20
CA GLY A 382 -16.88 5.82 -40.54
C GLY A 382 -16.47 5.14 -39.23
N ALA A 383 -15.34 4.42 -39.22
CA ALA A 383 -14.79 3.81 -38.02
C ALA A 383 -14.44 4.85 -36.95
N ALA A 384 -13.87 5.99 -37.34
CA ALA A 384 -13.56 7.08 -36.43
C ALA A 384 -14.82 7.69 -35.78
N LEU A 385 -15.86 7.91 -36.53
CA LEU A 385 -17.15 8.40 -36.01
C LEU A 385 -17.85 7.41 -35.10
N ILE A 386 -17.81 6.12 -35.43
CA ILE A 386 -18.32 5.05 -34.55
C ILE A 386 -17.53 5.03 -33.24
N THR A 387 -16.21 5.12 -33.31
CA THR A 387 -15.33 5.14 -32.12
C THR A 387 -15.63 6.36 -31.26
N ALA A 388 -15.79 7.55 -31.90
CA ALA A 388 -16.16 8.78 -31.20
C ALA A 388 -17.52 8.65 -30.48
N TYR A 389 -18.51 8.03 -31.14
CA TYR A 389 -19.81 7.78 -30.54
C TYR A 389 -19.73 6.83 -29.33
N ILE A 390 -18.99 5.71 -29.45
CA ILE A 390 -18.81 4.75 -28.35
C ILE A 390 -18.10 5.45 -27.18
N TRP A 391 -17.08 6.26 -27.47
CA TRP A 391 -16.35 6.97 -26.43
C TRP A 391 -17.18 8.07 -25.78
N TRP A 392 -17.97 8.82 -26.56
CA TRP A 392 -18.92 9.79 -26.03
C TRP A 392 -19.96 9.12 -25.10
N ARG A 393 -20.44 7.92 -25.46
CA ARG A 393 -21.30 7.14 -24.57
C ARG A 393 -20.54 6.72 -23.31
N ALA A 394 -19.28 6.28 -23.42
CA ALA A 394 -18.44 5.88 -22.28
C ALA A 394 -18.23 7.04 -21.30
N THR A 395 -18.18 8.31 -21.76
CA THR A 395 -18.09 9.49 -20.90
C THR A 395 -19.24 9.57 -19.90
N ARG A 396 -20.47 9.30 -20.33
CA ARG A 396 -21.65 9.26 -19.44
C ARG A 396 -21.59 8.12 -18.43
N GLU A 397 -21.12 6.96 -18.85
CA GLU A 397 -20.96 5.80 -18.00
C GLU A 397 -19.81 5.99 -16.98
N TYR A 398 -18.80 6.75 -17.34
CA TYR A 398 -17.69 7.11 -16.47
C TYR A 398 -18.15 8.01 -15.32
N ALA A 399 -18.92 9.05 -15.59
CA ALA A 399 -19.51 9.89 -14.56
C ALA A 399 -20.36 9.07 -13.57
N ASN A 400 -21.19 8.16 -14.09
CA ASN A 400 -21.97 7.24 -13.25
C ASN A 400 -21.10 6.25 -12.45
N ALA A 401 -19.96 5.85 -12.98
CA ALA A 401 -19.01 4.98 -12.27
C ALA A 401 -18.31 5.75 -11.13
N LEU A 402 -17.96 7.02 -11.34
CA LEU A 402 -17.42 7.88 -10.30
C LEU A 402 -18.42 8.07 -9.14
N VAL A 403 -19.69 8.38 -9.45
CA VAL A 403 -20.75 8.48 -8.41
C VAL A 403 -20.91 7.16 -7.65
N ARG A 404 -20.86 6.01 -8.34
CA ARG A 404 -20.88 4.70 -7.68
C ARG A 404 -19.67 4.46 -6.76
N THR A 405 -18.50 4.98 -7.12
CA THR A 405 -17.29 4.92 -6.27
C THR A 405 -17.49 5.73 -4.98
N LEU A 406 -18.15 6.88 -5.05
CA LEU A 406 -18.57 7.63 -3.86
C LEU A 406 -19.53 6.79 -2.98
N ARG A 407 -20.56 6.19 -3.57
CA ARG A 407 -21.52 5.31 -2.84
C ARG A 407 -20.87 4.10 -2.18
N THR A 408 -19.75 3.60 -2.70
CA THR A 408 -19.02 2.47 -2.10
C THR A 408 -18.02 2.89 -1.02
N GLY A 409 -17.93 4.18 -0.68
CA GLY A 409 -17.07 4.69 0.39
C GLY A 409 -15.58 4.65 0.05
N GLN A 410 -15.19 4.84 -1.21
CA GLN A 410 -13.79 4.89 -1.66
C GLN A 410 -13.37 6.31 -2.11
N PRO A 411 -13.34 7.32 -1.21
CA PRO A 411 -13.00 8.70 -1.55
C PRO A 411 -11.54 8.85 -2.01
N ILE A 412 -10.68 7.89 -1.69
CA ILE A 412 -9.25 7.87 -2.05
C ILE A 412 -9.01 8.02 -3.56
N VAL A 413 -9.96 7.59 -4.39
CA VAL A 413 -9.88 7.75 -5.86
C VAL A 413 -9.84 9.22 -6.27
N PHE A 414 -10.47 10.12 -5.46
CA PHE A 414 -10.54 11.56 -5.74
C PHE A 414 -9.42 12.37 -5.07
N THR A 415 -8.80 11.83 -4.01
CA THR A 415 -7.96 12.59 -3.09
C THR A 415 -6.50 12.13 -3.00
N SER A 416 -6.11 11.02 -3.65
CA SER A 416 -4.74 10.51 -3.55
C SER A 416 -3.73 11.41 -4.27
N GLU A 417 -2.84 12.03 -3.49
CA GLU A 417 -1.67 12.77 -3.98
C GLU A 417 -0.58 11.85 -4.58
N GLU A 418 -0.75 10.54 -4.45
CA GLU A 418 0.28 9.53 -4.69
C GLU A 418 0.38 9.07 -6.15
N GLU A 419 -0.45 9.58 -7.07
CA GLU A 419 -0.37 9.19 -8.47
C GLU A 419 0.58 10.08 -9.28
N PRO A 420 1.38 9.50 -10.22
CA PRO A 420 2.45 10.21 -10.94
C PRO A 420 2.00 11.45 -11.74
N PHE A 421 0.71 11.58 -11.99
CA PHE A 421 0.12 12.65 -12.82
C PHE A 421 -0.85 13.57 -12.05
N GLY A 422 -0.78 13.60 -10.72
CA GLY A 422 -1.52 14.57 -9.91
C GLY A 422 -2.98 14.23 -9.65
N GLY A 423 -3.38 12.96 -9.81
CA GLY A 423 -4.69 12.45 -9.45
C GLY A 423 -5.86 13.19 -10.12
N PHE A 424 -7.08 12.85 -9.76
CA PHE A 424 -8.30 13.50 -10.24
C PHE A 424 -8.53 14.95 -9.73
N ARG A 425 -7.61 15.51 -8.95
CA ARG A 425 -7.75 16.85 -8.34
C ARG A 425 -8.07 17.99 -9.31
N ARG A 426 -7.81 17.79 -10.59
CA ARG A 426 -8.08 18.79 -11.64
C ARG A 426 -8.96 18.27 -12.77
N ASP A 427 -9.57 17.11 -12.59
CA ASP A 427 -10.45 16.54 -13.59
C ASP A 427 -11.84 17.18 -13.48
N ALA A 428 -12.29 17.85 -14.51
CA ALA A 428 -13.60 18.48 -14.56
C ALA A 428 -14.74 17.46 -14.38
N GLU A 429 -14.54 16.22 -14.79
CA GLU A 429 -15.53 15.15 -14.66
C GLU A 429 -15.61 14.63 -13.22
N ALA A 430 -14.49 14.57 -12.49
CA ALA A 430 -14.46 14.22 -11.07
C ALA A 430 -15.20 15.30 -10.24
N VAL A 431 -14.96 16.58 -10.51
CA VAL A 431 -15.70 17.70 -9.89
C VAL A 431 -17.19 17.60 -10.20
N SER A 432 -17.55 17.34 -11.47
CA SER A 432 -18.95 17.17 -11.88
C SER A 432 -19.62 15.97 -11.18
N ALA A 433 -18.89 14.84 -11.03
CA ALA A 433 -19.37 13.67 -10.32
C ALA A 433 -19.57 13.95 -8.82
N ALA A 434 -18.65 14.68 -8.18
CA ALA A 434 -18.78 15.09 -6.79
C ALA A 434 -19.97 16.04 -6.61
N ARG A 435 -20.20 16.99 -7.53
CA ARG A 435 -21.42 17.84 -7.52
C ARG A 435 -22.70 17.01 -7.63
N ALA A 436 -22.73 16.05 -8.55
CA ALA A 436 -23.88 15.14 -8.67
C ALA A 436 -24.07 14.28 -7.40
N GLY A 437 -22.98 13.85 -6.75
CA GLY A 437 -23.02 13.13 -5.49
C GLY A 437 -23.52 13.98 -4.33
N ALA A 438 -23.27 15.28 -4.32
CA ALA A 438 -23.72 16.20 -3.26
C ALA A 438 -25.25 16.36 -3.18
N ILE A 439 -26.00 15.99 -4.22
CA ILE A 439 -27.47 15.98 -4.27
C ILE A 439 -28.06 14.57 -4.34
N ASP A 440 -27.27 13.53 -4.04
CA ASP A 440 -27.74 12.14 -4.05
C ASP A 440 -28.80 11.89 -2.96
N PRO A 441 -29.80 11.02 -3.19
CA PRO A 441 -30.77 10.65 -2.16
C PRO A 441 -30.14 10.04 -0.90
N ASP A 442 -29.02 9.31 -1.02
CA ASP A 442 -28.32 8.69 0.10
C ASP A 442 -27.43 9.72 0.84
N PRO A 443 -27.67 9.98 2.15
CA PRO A 443 -26.87 10.94 2.91
C PRO A 443 -25.38 10.57 2.99
N ARG A 444 -25.03 9.29 3.02
CA ARG A 444 -23.64 8.85 3.03
C ARG A 444 -22.90 9.26 1.75
N THR A 445 -23.61 9.15 0.61
CA THR A 445 -23.05 9.59 -0.69
C THR A 445 -22.87 11.10 -0.69
N ARG A 446 -23.86 11.88 -0.17
CA ARG A 446 -23.73 13.34 -0.06
C ARG A 446 -22.56 13.74 0.82
N HIS A 447 -22.43 13.10 2.00
CA HIS A 447 -21.32 13.34 2.94
C HIS A 447 -19.95 13.17 2.25
N ILE A 448 -19.69 12.02 1.58
CA ILE A 448 -18.45 11.75 0.88
C ILE A 448 -18.23 12.75 -0.27
N ALA A 449 -19.28 13.08 -1.00
CA ALA A 449 -19.19 14.05 -2.09
C ALA A 449 -18.80 15.46 -1.60
N ILE A 450 -19.35 15.88 -0.46
CA ILE A 450 -19.00 17.15 0.19
C ILE A 450 -17.55 17.15 0.68
N GLU A 451 -17.07 16.06 1.28
CA GLU A 451 -15.66 15.93 1.67
C GLU A 451 -14.72 16.09 0.46
N VAL A 452 -15.06 15.43 -0.65
CA VAL A 452 -14.30 15.53 -1.91
C VAL A 452 -14.32 16.97 -2.45
N LEU A 453 -15.47 17.63 -2.52
CA LEU A 453 -15.59 19.02 -2.98
C LEU A 453 -14.79 19.98 -2.08
N GLY A 454 -14.84 19.79 -0.76
CA GLY A 454 -14.07 20.56 0.18
C GLY A 454 -12.56 20.39 0.07
N GLN A 455 -12.07 19.23 -0.42
CA GLN A 455 -10.65 19.01 -0.69
C GLN A 455 -10.21 19.57 -2.06
N LEU A 456 -11.12 19.58 -3.03
CA LEU A 456 -10.86 20.10 -4.38
C LEU A 456 -10.85 21.64 -4.45
N ALA A 457 -11.25 22.32 -3.36
CA ALA A 457 -11.36 23.78 -3.26
C ALA A 457 -12.15 24.41 -4.44
N SER A 458 -13.21 23.73 -4.87
CA SER A 458 -13.99 24.13 -6.01
C SER A 458 -15.45 24.10 -5.68
N ASP A 459 -16.17 25.14 -5.58
CA ASP A 459 -17.64 25.21 -5.48
C ASP A 459 -18.20 25.58 -4.11
N ASP A 460 -17.81 26.75 -3.64
CA ASP A 460 -18.42 27.34 -2.44
C ASP A 460 -19.96 27.40 -2.53
N ASP A 461 -20.54 27.61 -3.71
CA ASP A 461 -22.00 27.70 -3.87
C ASP A 461 -22.70 26.37 -3.55
N VAL A 462 -22.13 25.24 -3.97
CA VAL A 462 -22.69 23.91 -3.66
C VAL A 462 -22.55 23.59 -2.18
N LEU A 463 -21.40 23.92 -1.58
CA LEU A 463 -21.14 23.74 -0.16
C LEU A 463 -22.09 24.62 0.68
N VAL A 464 -22.26 25.88 0.31
CA VAL A 464 -23.18 26.82 1.02
C VAL A 464 -24.62 26.33 0.95
N ALA A 465 -25.09 25.85 -0.21
CA ALA A 465 -26.43 25.29 -0.35
C ALA A 465 -26.65 24.06 0.55
N ALA A 466 -25.63 23.21 0.70
CA ALA A 466 -25.67 21.99 1.50
C ALA A 466 -25.59 22.24 3.02
N LEU A 467 -25.36 23.48 3.51
CA LEU A 467 -25.56 23.83 4.93
C LEU A 467 -26.99 23.60 5.42
N ASN A 468 -27.95 23.55 4.52
CA ASN A 468 -29.35 23.27 4.85
C ASN A 468 -29.77 21.79 4.64
N ASP A 469 -28.79 20.87 4.55
CA ASP A 469 -29.09 19.44 4.38
C ASP A 469 -29.91 18.91 5.57
N THR A 470 -30.74 17.91 5.29
CA THR A 470 -31.59 17.25 6.33
C THR A 470 -30.77 16.40 7.28
N ASP A 471 -29.60 15.95 6.86
CA ASP A 471 -28.69 15.06 7.59
C ASP A 471 -27.61 15.89 8.31
N ASP A 472 -27.39 15.64 9.58
CA ASP A 472 -26.43 16.37 10.43
C ASP A 472 -24.99 16.03 10.09
N ASP A 473 -24.66 14.77 9.74
CA ASP A 473 -23.32 14.39 9.29
C ASP A 473 -22.94 15.09 7.99
N VAL A 474 -23.90 15.30 7.09
CA VAL A 474 -23.68 16.07 5.85
C VAL A 474 -23.43 17.54 6.18
N ARG A 475 -24.24 18.17 7.04
CA ARG A 475 -24.05 19.56 7.46
C ARG A 475 -22.71 19.77 8.18
N LEU A 476 -22.29 18.78 9.00
CA LEU A 476 -20.98 18.79 9.68
C LEU A 476 -19.81 18.75 8.66
N ALA A 477 -19.91 17.88 7.67
CA ALA A 477 -18.91 17.81 6.59
C ALA A 477 -18.82 19.12 5.80
N VAL A 478 -19.99 19.75 5.53
CA VAL A 478 -20.07 21.06 4.88
C VAL A 478 -19.42 22.15 5.73
N ALA A 479 -19.79 22.24 7.01
CA ALA A 479 -19.20 23.21 7.93
C ALA A 479 -17.68 23.05 8.01
N SER A 480 -17.19 21.81 8.09
CA SER A 480 -15.76 21.48 8.09
C SER A 480 -15.05 21.86 6.78
N ALA A 481 -15.72 21.69 5.64
CA ALA A 481 -15.20 22.10 4.35
C ALA A 481 -15.08 23.63 4.24
N LEU A 482 -16.16 24.35 4.58
CA LEU A 482 -16.21 25.82 4.55
C LEU A 482 -15.27 26.46 5.57
N ALA A 483 -15.00 25.81 6.71
CA ALA A 483 -14.03 26.27 7.71
C ALA A 483 -12.61 26.32 7.16
N ARG A 484 -12.22 25.35 6.33
CA ARG A 484 -10.92 25.34 5.66
C ARG A 484 -10.74 26.47 4.64
N HIS A 485 -11.84 27.00 4.10
CA HIS A 485 -11.86 28.05 3.09
C HIS A 485 -12.25 29.42 3.66
N ASP A 486 -12.41 29.53 4.97
CA ASP A 486 -12.68 30.80 5.65
C ASP A 486 -13.97 31.47 5.16
N ASN A 487 -14.99 30.69 4.80
CA ASN A 487 -16.18 31.14 4.13
C ASN A 487 -17.16 31.82 5.10
N PRO A 488 -17.63 33.06 4.83
CA PRO A 488 -18.53 33.82 5.73
C PRO A 488 -19.92 33.19 5.90
N ALA A 489 -20.34 32.25 5.04
CA ALA A 489 -21.60 31.55 5.15
C ALA A 489 -21.70 30.70 6.43
N LEU A 490 -20.58 30.36 7.07
CA LEU A 490 -20.53 29.67 8.35
C LEU A 490 -21.28 30.39 9.49
N ARG A 491 -21.59 31.72 9.35
CA ARG A 491 -22.40 32.42 10.34
C ARG A 491 -23.82 31.84 10.48
N THR A 492 -24.36 31.28 9.41
CA THR A 492 -25.66 30.59 9.46
C THR A 492 -25.61 29.29 10.25
N ALA A 493 -24.45 28.61 10.23
CA ALA A 493 -24.25 27.37 10.98
C ALA A 493 -24.05 27.58 12.50
N LEU A 494 -23.91 28.82 12.98
CA LEU A 494 -23.91 29.10 14.43
C LEU A 494 -25.28 28.81 15.06
N ASP A 495 -26.37 28.82 14.30
CA ASP A 495 -27.72 28.52 14.75
C ASP A 495 -28.18 27.10 14.40
N ASP A 496 -27.27 26.22 13.94
CA ASP A 496 -27.61 24.83 13.60
C ASP A 496 -28.12 24.05 14.81
N PRO A 497 -29.11 23.19 14.65
CA PRO A 497 -29.60 22.33 15.73
C PRO A 497 -28.54 21.38 16.28
N ASP A 498 -27.59 20.91 15.43
CA ASP A 498 -26.52 20.01 15.83
C ASP A 498 -25.37 20.74 16.53
N THR A 499 -24.88 20.20 17.65
CA THR A 499 -23.83 20.81 18.46
C THR A 499 -22.45 20.76 17.80
N ALA A 500 -22.17 19.70 17.02
CA ALA A 500 -20.87 19.56 16.32
C ALA A 500 -20.79 20.56 15.17
N VAL A 501 -21.87 20.79 14.44
CA VAL A 501 -21.94 21.81 13.39
C VAL A 501 -21.71 23.21 13.99
N ARG A 502 -22.40 23.53 15.11
CA ARG A 502 -22.14 24.79 15.80
C ARG A 502 -20.73 24.94 16.32
N ALA A 503 -20.12 23.88 16.81
CA ALA A 503 -18.73 23.89 17.30
C ALA A 503 -17.74 24.20 16.17
N VAL A 504 -17.88 23.55 15.00
CA VAL A 504 -17.04 23.84 13.82
C VAL A 504 -17.20 25.28 13.37
N ALA A 505 -18.44 25.76 13.25
CA ALA A 505 -18.74 27.14 12.86
C ALA A 505 -18.17 28.15 13.87
N SER A 506 -18.33 27.89 15.17
CA SER A 506 -17.82 28.74 16.25
C SER A 506 -16.29 28.79 16.25
N ALA A 507 -15.63 27.65 16.05
CA ALA A 507 -14.18 27.57 15.98
C ALA A 507 -13.62 28.32 14.74
N ALA A 508 -14.24 28.15 13.58
CA ALA A 508 -13.80 28.82 12.34
C ALA A 508 -13.99 30.36 12.39
N LEU A 509 -14.99 30.84 13.14
CA LEU A 509 -15.31 32.25 13.28
C LEU A 509 -14.74 32.88 14.58
N LEU A 510 -13.92 32.15 15.34
CA LEU A 510 -13.45 32.50 16.68
C LEU A 510 -12.80 33.88 16.76
N ASP A 511 -12.02 34.25 15.77
CA ASP A 511 -11.33 35.54 15.70
C ASP A 511 -12.17 36.67 15.10
N ARG A 512 -13.36 36.39 14.55
CA ARG A 512 -14.13 37.32 13.72
C ARG A 512 -15.53 37.61 14.27
N ASP A 513 -16.05 36.73 15.14
CA ASP A 513 -17.42 36.85 15.66
C ASP A 513 -17.45 36.64 17.20
N PRO A 514 -17.79 37.69 18.00
CA PRO A 514 -17.86 37.58 19.46
C PRO A 514 -18.84 36.52 19.95
N ARG A 515 -19.94 36.26 19.21
CA ARG A 515 -20.92 35.23 19.52
C ARG A 515 -20.31 33.84 19.37
N ALA A 516 -19.58 33.61 18.27
CA ALA A 516 -18.85 32.36 18.05
C ALA A 516 -17.87 32.07 19.18
N ARG A 517 -17.10 33.07 19.61
CA ARG A 517 -16.21 32.98 20.77
C ARG A 517 -16.94 32.55 22.05
N SER A 518 -18.06 33.22 22.37
CA SER A 518 -18.84 32.89 23.57
C SER A 518 -19.39 31.47 23.55
N MET A 519 -19.82 31.00 22.37
CA MET A 519 -20.36 29.64 22.19
C MET A 519 -19.26 28.59 22.36
N LEU A 520 -18.09 28.81 21.74
CA LEU A 520 -16.98 27.88 21.88
C LEU A 520 -16.44 27.84 23.31
N ASP A 521 -16.29 29.00 23.98
CA ASP A 521 -15.87 29.08 25.38
C ASP A 521 -16.80 28.31 26.32
N ALA A 522 -18.10 28.29 26.03
CA ALA A 522 -19.07 27.52 26.81
C ALA A 522 -18.87 26.00 26.65
N LEU A 523 -18.52 25.54 25.42
CA LEU A 523 -18.19 24.12 25.15
C LEU A 523 -16.88 23.73 25.84
N LEU A 524 -15.85 24.56 25.73
CA LEU A 524 -14.51 24.30 26.29
C LEU A 524 -14.51 24.22 27.83
N ARG A 525 -15.34 25.02 28.51
CA ARG A 525 -15.45 25.03 29.97
C ARG A 525 -16.50 24.05 30.51
N SER A 526 -17.09 23.25 29.65
CA SER A 526 -18.08 22.26 30.09
C SER A 526 -17.45 21.19 31.00
N GLY A 527 -18.17 20.82 32.06
CA GLY A 527 -17.80 19.67 32.88
C GLY A 527 -17.92 18.33 32.14
N ASP A 528 -18.68 18.30 31.03
CA ASP A 528 -18.87 17.12 30.19
C ASP A 528 -17.72 16.98 29.17
N ALA A 529 -17.01 15.87 29.25
CA ALA A 529 -15.88 15.58 28.34
C ALA A 529 -16.35 15.43 26.87
N GLU A 530 -17.56 14.97 26.61
CA GLU A 530 -18.11 14.86 25.26
C GLU A 530 -18.25 16.24 24.60
N LEU A 531 -18.76 17.24 25.33
CA LEU A 531 -18.85 18.60 24.81
C LEU A 531 -17.46 19.22 24.53
N ARG A 532 -16.49 18.96 25.43
CA ARG A 532 -15.10 19.41 25.18
C ARG A 532 -14.49 18.70 23.97
N LEU A 533 -14.78 17.41 23.77
CA LEU A 533 -14.32 16.65 22.60
C LEU A 533 -14.89 17.23 21.30
N VAL A 534 -16.19 17.58 21.29
CA VAL A 534 -16.83 18.25 20.14
C VAL A 534 -16.19 19.61 19.87
N ALA A 535 -15.83 20.37 20.91
CA ALA A 535 -15.10 21.65 20.75
C ALA A 535 -13.73 21.45 20.09
N VAL A 536 -12.97 20.41 20.51
CA VAL A 536 -11.67 20.07 19.89
C VAL A 536 -11.83 19.69 18.43
N GLN A 537 -12.85 18.92 18.08
CA GLN A 537 -13.15 18.55 16.69
C GLN A 537 -13.43 19.78 15.82
N GLY A 538 -14.18 20.74 16.36
CA GLY A 538 -14.41 22.04 15.72
C GLY A 538 -13.10 22.82 15.51
N LEU A 539 -12.28 22.92 16.55
CA LEU A 539 -10.99 23.62 16.52
C LEU A 539 -10.01 23.00 15.52
N ALA A 540 -10.05 21.67 15.34
CA ALA A 540 -9.22 20.98 14.36
C ALA A 540 -9.49 21.38 12.90
N CYS A 541 -10.68 21.93 12.61
CA CYS A 541 -11.07 22.45 11.30
C CYS A 541 -10.76 23.94 11.13
N ALA A 542 -10.46 24.65 12.23
CA ALA A 542 -10.26 26.10 12.22
C ALA A 542 -8.79 26.47 11.97
N SER A 543 -8.58 27.66 11.42
CA SER A 543 -7.28 28.28 11.21
C SER A 543 -7.21 29.56 12.05
N GLY A 544 -6.11 29.78 12.76
CA GLY A 544 -5.90 31.02 13.50
C GLY A 544 -5.22 30.85 14.85
N PRO A 545 -4.65 31.92 15.42
CA PRO A 545 -3.90 31.84 16.67
C PRO A 545 -4.78 31.47 17.88
N ALA A 546 -5.99 31.98 17.96
CA ALA A 546 -6.87 31.66 19.07
C ALA A 546 -7.32 30.17 19.09
N ALA A 547 -7.52 29.58 17.91
CA ALA A 547 -7.78 28.14 17.79
C ALA A 547 -6.56 27.32 18.23
N ALA A 548 -5.36 27.71 17.81
CA ALA A 548 -4.12 27.06 18.21
C ALA A 548 -3.92 27.13 19.73
N ASP A 549 -4.17 28.27 20.37
CA ASP A 549 -4.07 28.45 21.81
C ASP A 549 -5.04 27.53 22.58
N ALA A 550 -6.28 27.44 22.12
CA ALA A 550 -7.29 26.56 22.72
C ALA A 550 -6.90 25.08 22.59
N ILE A 551 -6.37 24.65 21.44
CA ILE A 551 -5.88 23.28 21.22
C ILE A 551 -4.73 22.96 22.16
N VAL A 552 -3.78 23.88 22.32
CA VAL A 552 -2.64 23.72 23.23
C VAL A 552 -3.10 23.55 24.69
N GLU A 553 -4.07 24.31 25.14
CA GLU A 553 -4.64 24.18 26.50
C GLU A 553 -5.30 22.81 26.70
N LEU A 554 -6.06 22.34 25.71
CA LEU A 554 -6.76 21.04 25.76
C LEU A 554 -5.84 19.82 25.63
N ALA A 555 -4.59 20.00 25.18
CA ALA A 555 -3.60 18.93 25.20
C ALA A 555 -3.26 18.43 26.60
N SER A 556 -3.60 19.19 27.65
CA SER A 556 -3.46 18.86 29.07
C SER A 556 -4.78 18.58 29.77
N ASP A 557 -5.87 18.29 29.05
CA ASP A 557 -7.21 18.00 29.62
C ASP A 557 -7.17 16.78 30.55
N VAL A 558 -8.09 16.77 31.53
CA VAL A 558 -8.23 15.65 32.49
C VAL A 558 -8.66 14.35 31.76
N ASP A 559 -9.56 14.46 30.75
CA ASP A 559 -10.01 13.30 29.98
C ASP A 559 -9.00 12.93 28.87
N PRO A 560 -8.48 11.71 28.86
CA PRO A 560 -7.49 11.29 27.88
C PRO A 560 -7.99 11.30 26.43
N ARG A 561 -9.30 11.21 26.21
CA ARG A 561 -9.89 11.28 24.85
C ARG A 561 -9.81 12.71 24.31
N VAL A 562 -10.02 13.70 25.18
CA VAL A 562 -9.88 15.12 24.84
C VAL A 562 -8.42 15.46 24.59
N ARG A 563 -7.47 15.00 25.47
CA ARG A 563 -6.04 15.15 25.22
C ARG A 563 -5.63 14.55 23.87
N ALA A 564 -6.02 13.30 23.59
CA ALA A 564 -5.68 12.64 22.34
C ALA A 564 -6.23 13.37 21.10
N ALA A 565 -7.43 13.92 21.17
CA ALA A 565 -8.02 14.71 20.10
C ALA A 565 -7.24 16.03 19.90
N ALA A 566 -6.93 16.74 20.99
CA ALA A 566 -6.15 17.98 20.95
C ALA A 566 -4.74 17.77 20.39
N VAL A 567 -4.04 16.71 20.83
CA VAL A 567 -2.71 16.34 20.31
C VAL A 567 -2.76 16.05 18.81
N ARG A 568 -3.79 15.36 18.31
CA ARG A 568 -4.01 15.12 16.88
C ARG A 568 -4.26 16.39 16.07
N ALA A 569 -4.92 17.37 16.70
CA ALA A 569 -5.29 18.66 16.12
C ALA A 569 -4.17 19.71 16.19
N LEU A 570 -3.05 19.45 16.88
CA LEU A 570 -1.95 20.42 17.02
C LEU A 570 -1.49 20.91 15.65
N PRO A 571 -1.46 22.24 15.44
CA PRO A 571 -0.98 22.81 14.20
C PRO A 571 0.53 22.53 14.02
N PRO A 572 0.98 22.00 12.88
CA PRO A 572 2.40 21.70 12.65
C PRO A 572 3.32 22.93 12.72
N ALA A 573 2.78 24.11 12.45
CA ALA A 573 3.52 25.37 12.46
C ALA A 573 3.62 26.01 13.87
N ASP A 574 2.93 25.46 14.88
CA ASP A 574 2.99 26.03 16.24
C ASP A 574 4.34 25.67 16.90
N PRO A 575 5.09 26.67 17.38
CA PRO A 575 6.40 26.42 18.01
C PRO A 575 6.30 25.59 19.30
N ARG A 576 5.14 25.51 19.93
CA ARG A 576 4.88 24.72 21.14
C ARG A 576 4.62 23.24 20.83
N ALA A 577 4.31 22.90 19.57
CA ALA A 577 3.93 21.53 19.18
C ALA A 577 4.97 20.48 19.56
N ILE A 578 6.26 20.75 19.32
CA ILE A 578 7.36 19.81 19.64
C ILE A 578 7.44 19.55 21.16
N ALA A 579 7.29 20.58 21.99
CA ALA A 579 7.31 20.41 23.44
C ALA A 579 6.13 19.59 23.95
N LEU A 580 4.93 19.88 23.47
CA LEU A 580 3.71 19.15 23.80
C LEU A 580 3.75 17.68 23.34
N LEU A 581 4.30 17.43 22.14
CA LEU A 581 4.44 16.06 21.65
C LEU A 581 5.47 15.26 22.45
N ARG A 582 6.49 15.93 23.00
CA ARG A 582 7.46 15.28 23.92
C ARG A 582 6.80 14.82 25.21
N GLU A 583 5.80 15.53 25.71
CA GLU A 583 4.99 15.13 26.86
C GLU A 583 3.97 14.07 26.46
N ALA A 584 3.23 14.31 25.40
CA ALA A 584 2.15 13.44 24.94
C ALA A 584 2.61 12.03 24.53
N ILE A 585 3.82 11.89 23.97
CA ILE A 585 4.37 10.55 23.64
C ILE A 585 4.70 9.72 24.90
N ARG A 586 4.78 10.38 26.06
CA ARG A 586 5.02 9.77 27.38
C ARG A 586 3.76 9.68 28.24
N ASP A 587 2.59 10.05 27.70
CA ASP A 587 1.32 10.00 28.44
C ASP A 587 1.03 8.58 28.94
N GLU A 588 0.42 8.47 30.12
CA GLU A 588 0.00 7.20 30.68
C GLU A 588 -0.98 6.43 29.80
N HIS A 589 -1.85 7.16 29.07
CA HIS A 589 -2.88 6.59 28.23
C HIS A 589 -2.37 6.34 26.80
N ARG A 590 -2.45 5.10 26.35
CA ARG A 590 -2.02 4.69 25.01
C ARG A 590 -2.66 5.51 23.88
N GLY A 591 -3.96 5.86 24.02
CA GLY A 591 -4.66 6.68 23.01
C GLY A 591 -4.02 8.04 22.76
N VAL A 592 -3.44 8.67 23.81
CA VAL A 592 -2.71 9.92 23.71
C VAL A 592 -1.35 9.70 23.06
N ARG A 593 -0.63 8.65 23.46
CA ARG A 593 0.66 8.29 22.83
C ARG A 593 0.54 8.00 21.34
N MET A 594 -0.49 7.24 20.94
CA MET A 594 -0.78 6.99 19.51
C MET A 594 -1.10 8.29 18.75
N ALA A 595 -1.87 9.20 19.36
CA ALA A 595 -2.15 10.50 18.78
C ALA A 595 -0.87 11.33 18.62
N ALA A 596 0.04 11.27 19.61
CA ALA A 596 1.35 11.91 19.54
C ALA A 596 2.21 11.30 18.42
N ALA A 597 2.26 9.98 18.28
CA ALA A 597 2.99 9.30 17.21
C ALA A 597 2.49 9.75 15.82
N ASP A 598 1.18 9.83 15.61
CA ASP A 598 0.60 10.33 14.37
C ASP A 598 0.92 11.80 14.10
N ALA A 599 0.92 12.64 15.15
CA ALA A 599 1.28 14.05 15.05
C ALA A 599 2.79 14.24 14.75
N LEU A 600 3.68 13.41 15.35
CA LEU A 600 5.12 13.40 15.03
C LEU A 600 5.35 13.10 13.54
N VAL A 601 4.63 12.13 12.99
CA VAL A 601 4.71 11.80 11.54
C VAL A 601 4.28 12.97 10.67
N LYS A 602 3.23 13.70 11.05
CA LYS A 602 2.77 14.91 10.33
C LYS A 602 3.81 16.05 10.37
N LEU A 603 4.48 16.23 11.49
CA LEU A 603 5.57 17.22 11.61
C LEU A 603 6.81 16.82 10.82
N GLY A 604 7.08 15.53 10.68
CA GLY A 604 8.21 15.00 9.92
C GLY A 604 9.57 15.30 10.55
N THR A 605 10.55 15.73 9.75
CA THR A 605 11.95 15.88 10.16
C THR A 605 12.18 16.68 11.48
N PRO A 606 11.48 17.80 11.77
CA PRO A 606 11.65 18.53 13.02
C PRO A 606 11.31 17.72 14.29
N ALA A 607 10.48 16.70 14.16
CA ALA A 607 10.00 15.88 15.27
C ALA A 607 10.79 14.57 15.49
N LEU A 608 11.78 14.28 14.65
CA LEU A 608 12.60 13.06 14.74
C LEU A 608 13.29 12.90 16.08
N ASP A 609 13.80 14.00 16.65
CA ASP A 609 14.48 13.94 17.96
C ASP A 609 13.54 13.54 19.08
N VAL A 610 12.26 13.93 19.02
CA VAL A 610 11.26 13.54 20.04
C VAL A 610 11.03 12.03 20.03
N ALA A 611 10.88 11.42 18.84
CA ALA A 611 10.75 9.98 18.71
C ALA A 611 12.03 9.26 19.18
N MET A 612 13.20 9.79 18.84
CA MET A 612 14.49 9.21 19.23
C MET A 612 14.71 9.29 20.75
N ASP A 613 14.38 10.42 21.39
CA ASP A 613 14.46 10.59 22.83
C ASP A 613 13.59 9.57 23.57
N ALA A 614 12.34 9.36 23.12
CA ALA A 614 11.42 8.38 23.70
C ALA A 614 11.93 6.93 23.58
N ILE A 615 12.62 6.59 22.48
CA ILE A 615 13.24 5.27 22.28
C ILE A 615 14.48 5.10 23.18
N GLU A 616 15.31 6.13 23.32
CA GLU A 616 16.50 6.11 24.19
C GLU A 616 16.11 5.99 25.67
N ASP A 617 15.13 6.77 26.11
CA ASP A 617 14.63 6.77 27.49
C ASP A 617 13.87 5.47 27.85
N GLY A 618 13.54 4.66 26.86
CA GLY A 618 12.76 3.43 27.05
C GLY A 618 11.27 3.67 27.31
N THR A 619 10.78 4.89 27.11
CA THR A 619 9.38 5.26 27.31
C THR A 619 8.62 5.17 25.99
N ALA A 620 7.46 4.50 25.98
CA ALA A 620 6.60 4.37 24.78
C ALA A 620 7.36 3.94 23.51
N VAL A 621 8.31 3.01 23.65
CA VAL A 621 9.23 2.59 22.58
C VAL A 621 8.49 2.13 21.33
N ASP A 622 7.41 1.37 21.50
CA ASP A 622 6.63 0.83 20.37
C ASP A 622 5.94 1.95 19.57
N ASP A 623 5.30 2.91 20.26
CA ASP A 623 4.60 4.03 19.63
C ASP A 623 5.61 5.00 18.95
N ALA A 624 6.75 5.26 19.59
CA ALA A 624 7.82 6.09 19.03
C ALA A 624 8.53 5.43 17.84
N LEU A 625 8.74 4.11 17.88
CA LEU A 625 9.32 3.34 16.78
C LEU A 625 8.39 3.28 15.58
N ASP A 626 7.07 3.13 15.80
CA ASP A 626 6.07 3.21 14.73
C ASP A 626 6.10 4.59 14.05
N ALA A 627 6.15 5.67 14.83
CA ALA A 627 6.31 7.02 14.28
C ALA A 627 7.60 7.13 13.46
N LEU A 628 8.74 6.68 14.00
CA LEU A 628 10.05 6.79 13.35
C LEU A 628 10.10 6.04 12.00
N ARG A 629 9.47 4.85 11.91
CA ARG A 629 9.39 4.08 10.65
C ARG A 629 8.62 4.81 9.56
N ARG A 630 7.65 5.62 9.93
CA ARG A 630 6.80 6.39 9.00
C ARG A 630 7.42 7.74 8.62
N MET A 631 8.58 8.12 9.22
CA MET A 631 9.27 9.39 9.01
C MET A 631 10.58 9.20 8.21
N PRO A 632 11.08 10.22 7.50
CA PRO A 632 12.37 10.14 6.79
C PRO A 632 13.55 10.20 7.77
N ALA A 633 13.93 9.07 8.36
CA ALA A 633 14.92 8.95 9.41
C ALA A 633 16.40 9.15 8.98
N VAL A 634 16.66 9.53 7.71
CA VAL A 634 18.04 9.63 7.16
C VAL A 634 18.89 10.64 7.92
N SER A 635 18.30 11.74 8.39
CA SER A 635 19.05 12.80 9.14
C SER A 635 19.53 12.34 10.52
N VAL A 636 18.90 11.32 11.11
CA VAL A 636 19.26 10.73 12.41
C VAL A 636 19.89 9.35 12.30
N ALA A 637 20.33 8.95 11.10
CA ALA A 637 20.79 7.60 10.81
C ALA A 637 21.90 7.11 11.74
N ASP A 638 22.86 7.94 12.06
CA ASP A 638 23.96 7.57 12.96
C ASP A 638 23.50 7.37 14.41
N ARG A 639 22.54 8.17 14.86
CA ARG A 639 21.90 8.01 16.17
C ARG A 639 21.08 6.70 16.20
N VAL A 640 20.31 6.43 15.16
CA VAL A 640 19.54 5.18 15.02
C VAL A 640 20.45 3.95 15.05
N ARG A 641 21.56 3.94 14.28
CA ARG A 641 22.53 2.83 14.29
C ARG A 641 23.19 2.62 15.64
N ARG A 642 23.53 3.71 16.35
CA ARG A 642 24.12 3.64 17.68
C ARG A 642 23.18 2.97 18.68
N ILE A 643 21.91 3.39 18.72
CA ILE A 643 20.90 2.81 19.60
C ILE A 643 20.63 1.35 19.22
N ALA A 644 20.51 1.06 17.92
CA ALA A 644 20.30 -0.30 17.43
C ALA A 644 21.44 -1.24 17.86
N ARG A 645 22.71 -0.79 17.82
CA ARG A 645 23.86 -1.56 18.33
C ARG A 645 23.79 -1.77 19.84
N GLY A 646 23.41 -0.78 20.61
CA GLY A 646 23.23 -0.90 22.05
C GLY A 646 22.16 -1.95 22.37
N ARG A 647 20.97 -1.83 21.78
CA ARG A 647 19.89 -2.80 21.93
C ARG A 647 20.27 -4.21 21.46
N ALA A 648 21.04 -4.31 20.36
CA ALA A 648 21.55 -5.60 19.89
C ALA A 648 22.52 -6.24 20.90
N THR A 649 23.41 -5.44 21.50
CA THR A 649 24.31 -5.90 22.54
C THR A 649 23.56 -6.41 23.79
N ASP A 650 22.54 -5.66 24.24
CA ASP A 650 21.67 -6.07 25.34
C ASP A 650 20.91 -7.35 25.02
N ALA A 651 20.37 -7.49 23.81
CA ALA A 651 19.68 -8.69 23.35
C ALA A 651 20.58 -9.93 23.45
N LEU A 652 21.82 -9.83 22.97
CA LEU A 652 22.79 -10.92 22.98
C LEU A 652 23.29 -11.21 24.42
N ARG A 653 23.43 -10.19 25.26
CA ARG A 653 23.74 -10.34 26.68
C ARG A 653 22.65 -11.16 27.40
N TYR A 654 21.39 -10.77 27.26
CA TYR A 654 20.29 -11.48 27.87
C TYR A 654 20.13 -12.92 27.31
N LEU A 655 20.38 -13.13 26.04
CA LEU A 655 20.38 -14.46 25.44
C LEU A 655 21.49 -15.34 26.03
N GLY A 656 22.69 -14.80 26.21
CA GLY A 656 23.81 -15.51 26.86
C GLY A 656 23.49 -15.92 28.30
N LEU A 657 22.90 -14.98 29.07
CA LEU A 657 22.46 -15.23 30.42
C LEU A 657 21.35 -16.29 30.49
N ALA A 658 20.40 -16.26 29.58
CA ALA A 658 19.33 -17.25 29.50
C ALA A 658 19.84 -18.67 29.18
N ARG A 659 20.87 -18.77 28.31
CA ARG A 659 21.51 -20.05 27.94
C ARG A 659 22.24 -20.67 29.11
N GLY A 660 22.83 -19.86 29.99
CA GLY A 660 23.56 -20.31 31.19
C GLY A 660 22.67 -20.48 32.44
N ALA A 661 21.39 -20.13 32.40
CA ALA A 661 20.47 -20.31 33.53
C ALA A 661 20.04 -21.80 33.65
N HIS A 662 20.85 -22.57 34.41
CA HIS A 662 20.65 -24.01 34.61
C HIS A 662 19.71 -24.30 35.78
N GLY A 663 18.85 -25.31 35.64
CA GLY A 663 17.93 -25.81 36.65
C GLY A 663 16.51 -26.03 36.06
N GLU A 664 15.77 -26.94 36.70
CA GLU A 664 14.40 -27.30 36.34
C GLU A 664 13.37 -26.73 37.31
N GLY A 665 13.82 -26.05 38.36
CA GLY A 665 12.93 -25.39 39.31
C GLY A 665 12.14 -24.26 38.66
N GLU A 666 10.83 -24.15 38.97
CA GLU A 666 9.92 -23.20 38.41
C GLU A 666 10.42 -21.74 38.48
N ARG A 667 11.17 -21.39 39.53
CA ARG A 667 11.76 -20.04 39.71
C ARG A 667 12.86 -19.76 38.68
N ILE A 668 13.72 -20.77 38.41
CA ILE A 668 14.80 -20.65 37.43
C ILE A 668 14.19 -20.62 36.02
N VAL A 669 13.15 -21.41 35.77
CA VAL A 669 12.40 -21.36 34.49
C VAL A 669 11.78 -19.98 34.28
N LEU A 670 11.21 -19.38 35.34
CA LEU A 670 10.65 -18.02 35.26
C LEU A 670 11.74 -16.98 34.93
N ALA A 671 12.92 -17.07 35.57
CA ALA A 671 14.03 -16.17 35.28
C ALA A 671 14.56 -16.34 33.86
N ARG A 672 14.73 -17.57 33.39
CA ARG A 672 15.13 -17.86 32.01
C ARG A 672 14.14 -17.30 31.00
N ASP A 673 12.85 -17.50 31.22
CA ASP A 673 11.81 -16.97 30.33
C ASP A 673 11.78 -15.44 30.32
N ALA A 674 12.05 -14.79 31.46
CA ALA A 674 12.19 -13.34 31.55
C ALA A 674 13.39 -12.83 30.72
N LEU A 675 14.55 -13.50 30.87
CA LEU A 675 15.77 -13.16 30.09
C LEU A 675 15.58 -13.37 28.58
N VAL A 676 14.94 -14.49 28.18
CA VAL A 676 14.61 -14.74 26.76
C VAL A 676 13.69 -13.63 26.20
N ARG A 677 12.72 -13.23 26.99
CA ARG A 677 11.81 -12.15 26.60
C ARG A 677 12.56 -10.83 26.46
N ALA A 678 13.38 -10.46 27.44
CA ALA A 678 14.22 -9.24 27.37
C ALA A 678 15.13 -9.27 26.13
N ALA A 679 15.74 -10.42 25.82
CA ALA A 679 16.53 -10.60 24.60
C ALA A 679 15.69 -10.34 23.34
N ARG A 680 14.51 -10.95 23.24
CA ARG A 680 13.61 -10.79 22.07
C ARG A 680 13.09 -9.36 21.93
N THR A 681 12.73 -8.70 23.01
CA THR A 681 12.27 -7.30 23.00
C THR A 681 13.37 -6.38 22.49
N ASN A 682 14.60 -6.47 23.05
CA ASN A 682 15.72 -5.65 22.59
C ASN A 682 16.11 -5.96 21.14
N ALA A 683 16.07 -7.23 20.71
CA ALA A 683 16.30 -7.59 19.32
C ALA A 683 15.22 -7.01 18.38
N ALA A 684 13.95 -7.06 18.76
CA ALA A 684 12.85 -6.50 17.98
C ALA A 684 12.98 -4.96 17.84
N ILE A 685 13.37 -4.27 18.92
CA ILE A 685 13.65 -2.83 18.89
C ILE A 685 14.82 -2.52 17.96
N ALA A 686 15.93 -3.25 18.07
CA ALA A 686 17.10 -3.07 17.21
C ALA A 686 16.75 -3.28 15.73
N LEU A 687 16.04 -4.34 15.40
CA LEU A 687 15.57 -4.63 14.04
C LEU A 687 14.58 -3.58 13.53
N GLY A 688 13.67 -3.11 14.39
CA GLY A 688 12.71 -2.06 14.07
C GLY A 688 13.39 -0.71 13.77
N LEU A 689 14.44 -0.37 14.51
CA LEU A 689 15.27 0.82 14.25
C LEU A 689 16.01 0.71 12.91
N LEU A 690 16.56 -0.45 12.59
CA LEU A 690 17.21 -0.69 11.30
C LEU A 690 16.19 -0.60 10.14
N ALA A 691 14.96 -1.08 10.34
CA ALA A 691 13.87 -0.94 9.38
C ALA A 691 13.53 0.51 9.06
N ALA A 692 13.59 1.41 10.05
CA ALA A 692 13.34 2.83 9.82
C ALA A 692 14.40 3.49 8.90
N LEU A 693 15.60 2.93 8.80
CA LEU A 693 16.67 3.40 7.90
C LEU A 693 16.59 2.82 6.49
N ALA A 694 16.03 1.63 6.34
CA ALA A 694 15.86 0.93 5.07
C ALA A 694 14.38 0.58 4.91
N PRO A 695 13.53 1.53 4.51
CA PRO A 695 12.09 1.31 4.34
C PRO A 695 11.86 0.37 3.15
N ASP A 696 11.92 -0.92 3.40
CA ASP A 696 11.57 -2.00 2.49
C ASP A 696 10.37 -2.73 3.08
N ASP A 697 9.28 -2.81 2.31
CA ASP A 697 8.06 -3.51 2.73
C ASP A 697 8.35 -4.99 3.08
N ALA A 698 9.37 -5.59 2.45
CA ALA A 698 9.84 -6.94 2.76
C ALA A 698 10.46 -7.02 4.16
N TYR A 699 11.17 -5.98 4.60
CA TYR A 699 11.74 -5.92 5.94
C TYR A 699 10.64 -5.81 7.01
N GLU A 700 9.63 -4.98 6.76
CA GLU A 700 8.48 -4.80 7.65
C GLU A 700 7.62 -6.07 7.75
N ALA A 701 7.34 -6.70 6.61
CA ALA A 701 6.65 -7.99 6.57
C ALA A 701 7.42 -9.10 7.31
N ALA A 702 8.75 -9.10 7.21
CA ALA A 702 9.60 -10.03 7.92
C ALA A 702 9.59 -9.78 9.45
N LEU A 703 9.62 -8.52 9.89
CA LEU A 703 9.48 -8.19 11.32
C LEU A 703 8.15 -8.67 11.90
N LEU A 704 7.04 -8.49 11.17
CA LEU A 704 5.74 -9.02 11.57
C LEU A 704 5.74 -10.56 11.63
N GLY A 705 6.43 -11.21 10.70
CA GLY A 705 6.58 -12.65 10.62
C GLY A 705 7.36 -13.26 11.80
N LEU A 706 8.28 -12.52 12.44
CA LEU A 706 9.01 -12.99 13.63
C LEU A 706 8.10 -13.29 14.82
N GLY A 707 6.99 -12.55 14.96
CA GLY A 707 5.97 -12.77 15.99
C GLY A 707 5.02 -13.94 15.70
N SER A 708 5.12 -14.58 14.54
CA SER A 708 4.22 -15.67 14.16
C SER A 708 4.45 -16.93 15.00
N ARG A 709 3.35 -17.60 15.39
CA ARG A 709 3.38 -18.93 16.00
C ARG A 709 3.67 -20.04 14.99
N ASP A 710 3.54 -19.77 13.69
CA ASP A 710 3.85 -20.69 12.61
C ASP A 710 5.36 -20.73 12.36
N HIS A 711 5.97 -21.90 12.57
CA HIS A 711 7.39 -22.14 12.37
C HIS A 711 7.87 -21.80 10.95
N LEU A 712 7.06 -22.09 9.93
CA LEU A 712 7.41 -21.82 8.53
C LEU A 712 7.41 -20.32 8.23
N GLN A 713 6.41 -19.58 8.73
CA GLN A 713 6.36 -18.12 8.57
C GLN A 713 7.52 -17.46 9.30
N ARG A 714 7.86 -17.93 10.51
CA ARG A 714 8.99 -17.40 11.27
C ARG A 714 10.33 -17.71 10.58
N ALA A 715 10.52 -18.92 10.05
CA ALA A 715 11.72 -19.28 9.30
C ALA A 715 11.89 -18.42 8.03
N ASN A 716 10.81 -18.19 7.27
CA ASN A 716 10.82 -17.31 6.11
C ASN A 716 11.13 -15.85 6.49
N ALA A 717 10.64 -15.38 7.62
CA ALA A 717 10.93 -14.06 8.16
C ALA A 717 12.41 -13.90 8.52
N LEU A 718 12.99 -14.89 9.18
CA LEU A 718 14.43 -14.92 9.52
C LEU A 718 15.30 -14.90 8.27
N GLU A 719 14.97 -15.71 7.26
CA GLU A 719 15.70 -15.75 5.97
C GLU A 719 15.59 -14.40 5.22
N ALA A 720 14.42 -13.78 5.24
CA ALA A 720 14.22 -12.47 4.62
C ALA A 720 15.07 -11.38 5.31
N LEU A 721 15.11 -11.36 6.66
CA LEU A 721 15.91 -10.40 7.42
C LEU A 721 17.41 -10.60 7.20
N GLU A 722 17.90 -11.84 7.11
CA GLU A 722 19.31 -12.13 6.81
C GLU A 722 19.72 -11.62 5.42
N THR A 723 18.76 -11.53 4.50
CA THR A 723 19.02 -11.16 3.10
C THR A 723 18.99 -9.65 2.87
N VAL A 724 18.10 -8.92 3.56
CA VAL A 724 17.81 -7.50 3.30
C VAL A 724 18.54 -6.57 4.28
N GLY A 725 18.89 -7.03 5.49
CA GLY A 725 19.43 -6.21 6.56
C GLY A 725 20.93 -5.96 6.53
N ASP A 726 21.39 -5.10 7.45
CA ASP A 726 22.81 -4.94 7.82
C ASP A 726 23.33 -6.25 8.42
N ARG A 727 24.07 -7.03 7.63
CA ARG A 727 24.52 -8.38 7.98
C ARG A 727 25.30 -8.46 9.29
N GLU A 728 26.05 -7.42 9.64
CA GLU A 728 26.86 -7.41 10.85
C GLU A 728 26.00 -7.31 12.12
N LEU A 729 24.89 -6.57 12.05
CA LEU A 729 23.97 -6.37 13.16
C LEU A 729 22.81 -7.38 13.18
N VAL A 730 22.25 -7.70 12.02
CA VAL A 730 21.04 -8.54 11.92
C VAL A 730 21.37 -10.00 12.21
N ARG A 731 22.42 -10.55 11.59
CA ARG A 731 22.74 -12.00 11.70
C ARG A 731 22.92 -12.52 13.13
N PRO A 732 23.63 -11.83 14.05
CA PRO A 732 23.72 -12.29 15.43
C PRO A 732 22.37 -12.25 16.17
N LEU A 733 21.49 -11.30 15.81
CA LEU A 733 20.16 -11.17 16.44
C LEU A 733 19.19 -12.29 16.05
N LEU A 734 19.38 -12.93 14.90
CA LEU A 734 18.51 -14.02 14.46
C LEU A 734 18.53 -15.19 15.45
N ALA A 735 19.67 -15.45 16.09
CA ALA A 735 19.83 -16.47 17.11
C ALA A 735 18.92 -16.28 18.33
N VAL A 736 18.39 -15.07 18.56
CA VAL A 736 17.43 -14.77 19.65
C VAL A 736 16.04 -15.34 19.37
N PHE A 737 15.71 -15.54 18.10
CA PHE A 737 14.41 -16.04 17.64
C PHE A 737 14.41 -17.54 17.30
N GLU A 738 15.59 -18.17 17.32
CA GLU A 738 15.76 -19.63 17.17
C GLU A 738 15.53 -20.35 18.49
N ASP A 739 15.53 -21.67 18.47
CA ASP A 739 15.47 -22.48 19.71
C ASP A 739 16.77 -22.31 20.51
N ILE A 740 16.61 -22.11 21.82
CA ILE A 740 17.71 -21.75 22.70
C ILE A 740 18.42 -22.97 23.17
N ASP A 741 19.60 -23.25 22.62
CA ASP A 741 20.50 -24.28 23.12
C ASP A 741 21.12 -23.86 24.46
N ARG A 742 21.20 -24.81 25.42
CA ARG A 742 21.87 -24.60 26.70
C ARG A 742 23.39 -24.61 26.51
N THR A 743 24.09 -23.72 27.23
CA THR A 743 25.55 -23.70 27.25
C THR A 743 26.05 -24.36 28.51
N ASP A 744 27.25 -24.98 28.48
CA ASP A 744 27.85 -25.62 29.64
C ASP A 744 28.29 -24.66 30.75
N THR A 745 28.28 -23.35 30.50
CA THR A 745 28.71 -22.31 31.46
C THR A 745 27.51 -21.82 32.27
N PRO A 746 27.44 -22.08 33.58
CA PRO A 746 26.33 -21.58 34.41
C PRO A 746 26.36 -20.05 34.55
N THR A 747 25.19 -19.42 34.51
CA THR A 747 25.03 -17.97 34.78
C THR A 747 24.78 -17.76 36.26
N ASP A 748 25.49 -16.81 36.85
CA ASP A 748 25.19 -16.32 38.20
C ASP A 748 24.05 -15.28 38.12
N LEU A 749 22.83 -15.71 38.44
CA LEU A 749 21.65 -14.86 38.43
C LEU A 749 21.70 -13.79 39.54
N SER A 750 22.53 -13.93 40.59
CA SER A 750 22.66 -12.91 41.63
C SER A 750 23.28 -11.62 41.13
N ALA A 751 24.11 -11.70 40.09
CA ALA A 751 24.71 -10.53 39.41
C ALA A 751 23.69 -9.62 38.68
N LEU A 752 22.44 -10.05 38.57
CA LEU A 752 21.35 -9.27 37.94
C LEU A 752 20.58 -8.37 38.94
N GLY A 753 21.01 -8.29 40.18
CA GLY A 753 20.42 -7.44 41.24
C GLY A 753 20.42 -5.94 40.86
N ASP A 754 21.38 -5.49 40.03
CA ASP A 754 21.52 -4.10 39.57
C ASP A 754 21.11 -3.91 38.09
N ASP A 755 20.40 -4.89 37.51
CA ASP A 755 19.95 -4.76 36.10
C ASP A 755 19.02 -3.56 35.92
N PRO A 756 19.12 -2.79 34.82
CA PRO A 756 18.24 -1.64 34.55
C PRO A 756 16.76 -2.02 34.46
N ASP A 757 16.44 -3.24 34.05
CA ASP A 757 15.07 -3.74 34.00
C ASP A 757 14.60 -4.23 35.38
N GLU A 758 13.62 -3.54 35.96
CA GLU A 758 13.03 -3.89 37.27
C GLU A 758 12.51 -5.34 37.30
N TRP A 759 11.87 -5.79 36.21
CA TRP A 759 11.35 -7.14 36.14
C TRP A 759 12.46 -8.18 36.17
N ILE A 760 13.58 -7.93 35.51
CA ILE A 760 14.76 -8.84 35.56
C ILE A 760 15.35 -8.88 36.96
N ARG A 761 15.45 -7.72 37.66
CA ARG A 761 15.89 -7.69 39.08
C ARG A 761 14.98 -8.52 39.98
N ASP A 762 13.65 -8.31 39.90
CA ASP A 762 12.65 -9.01 40.72
C ASP A 762 12.72 -10.52 40.52
N VAL A 763 12.76 -10.95 39.28
CA VAL A 763 12.79 -12.39 38.94
C VAL A 763 14.11 -13.03 39.32
N SER A 764 15.23 -12.35 39.17
CA SER A 764 16.55 -12.85 39.55
C SER A 764 16.69 -12.96 41.06
N ALA A 765 16.24 -11.97 41.82
CA ALA A 765 16.19 -12.01 43.27
C ALA A 765 15.31 -13.18 43.76
N PHE A 766 14.17 -13.37 43.11
CA PHE A 766 13.27 -14.49 43.45
C PHE A 766 13.87 -15.88 43.11
N ALA A 767 14.60 -16.00 42.01
CA ALA A 767 15.25 -17.22 41.59
C ALA A 767 16.42 -17.62 42.51
N THR A 768 17.13 -16.63 43.06
CA THR A 768 18.31 -16.83 43.94
C THR A 768 17.96 -16.89 45.42
N ALA A 769 16.75 -16.48 45.82
CA ALA A 769 16.32 -16.50 47.22
C ALA A 769 16.36 -17.90 47.81
N GLN A 770 17.12 -18.07 48.88
CA GLN A 770 17.12 -19.32 49.69
C GLN A 770 15.81 -19.39 50.48
N LEU A 771 14.88 -20.22 50.03
CA LEU A 771 13.77 -20.61 50.91
C LEU A 771 14.23 -21.71 51.86
N PRO A 772 13.79 -21.70 53.13
CA PRO A 772 13.94 -22.87 54.01
C PRO A 772 13.26 -24.05 53.33
N GLY A 773 14.04 -25.10 53.10
CA GLY A 773 13.77 -26.24 52.23
C GLY A 773 12.31 -26.65 52.09
N GLY A 774 11.84 -26.60 50.84
CA GLY A 774 10.74 -27.40 50.32
C GLY A 774 9.36 -27.19 50.93
N VAL A 775 9.02 -25.99 51.43
CA VAL A 775 7.66 -25.73 51.94
C VAL A 775 6.71 -25.63 50.73
N PRO A 776 5.71 -26.53 50.59
CA PRO A 776 4.74 -26.43 49.53
C PRO A 776 3.99 -25.11 49.60
N MET A 777 3.68 -24.51 48.43
CA MET A 777 3.00 -23.20 48.31
C MET A 777 1.66 -23.15 49.09
N GLU A 778 1.06 -24.32 49.28
CA GLU A 778 -0.19 -24.54 50.01
C GLU A 778 -0.08 -24.26 51.51
N THR A 779 1.13 -24.41 52.08
CA THR A 779 1.39 -24.26 53.53
C THR A 779 1.88 -22.85 53.90
N LEU A 780 2.08 -21.97 52.92
CA LEU A 780 2.42 -20.59 53.18
C LEU A 780 1.19 -19.78 53.67
N ALA A 781 1.36 -19.03 54.74
CA ALA A 781 0.28 -18.24 55.34
C ALA A 781 -0.26 -17.16 54.38
N THR A 782 0.62 -16.60 53.53
CA THR A 782 0.28 -15.65 52.45
C THR A 782 1.23 -15.86 51.26
N LEU A 783 0.71 -15.69 50.05
CA LEU A 783 1.54 -15.74 48.83
C LEU A 783 2.14 -14.38 48.56
N SER A 784 3.45 -14.34 48.33
CA SER A 784 4.12 -13.15 47.75
C SER A 784 3.63 -12.89 46.32
N THR A 785 3.82 -11.66 45.82
CA THR A 785 3.45 -11.33 44.43
C THR A 785 4.08 -12.30 43.43
N MET A 786 5.33 -12.69 43.61
CA MET A 786 6.03 -13.61 42.70
C MET A 786 5.46 -15.04 42.76
N GLU A 787 5.03 -15.50 43.93
CA GLU A 787 4.36 -16.80 44.09
C GLU A 787 2.97 -16.76 43.44
N ARG A 788 2.24 -15.67 43.55
CA ARG A 788 0.97 -15.48 42.82
C ARG A 788 1.19 -15.52 41.31
N ILE A 789 2.26 -14.91 40.78
CA ILE A 789 2.62 -14.98 39.36
C ILE A 789 2.87 -16.42 38.92
N LEU A 790 3.68 -17.18 39.68
CA LEU A 790 3.93 -18.60 39.41
C LEU A 790 2.63 -19.40 39.42
N PHE A 791 1.75 -19.14 40.34
CA PHE A 791 0.47 -19.84 40.45
C PHE A 791 -0.46 -19.48 39.28
N LEU A 792 -0.66 -18.19 39.01
CA LEU A 792 -1.51 -17.71 37.94
C LEU A 792 -1.06 -18.21 36.57
N ARG A 793 0.23 -18.44 36.37
CA ARG A 793 0.78 -19.00 35.12
C ARG A 793 0.23 -20.38 34.78
N HIS A 794 -0.17 -21.15 35.77
CA HIS A 794 -0.74 -22.49 35.60
C HIS A 794 -2.27 -22.49 35.47
N VAL A 795 -2.92 -21.34 35.71
CA VAL A 795 -4.36 -21.20 35.59
C VAL A 795 -4.73 -21.07 34.09
N PRO A 796 -5.62 -21.90 33.54
CA PRO A 796 -5.93 -21.92 32.11
C PRO A 796 -6.34 -20.56 31.55
N LEU A 797 -6.97 -19.72 32.36
CA LEU A 797 -7.40 -18.37 31.97
C LEU A 797 -6.20 -17.45 31.69
N PHE A 798 -5.10 -17.66 32.37
CA PHE A 798 -3.92 -16.80 32.38
C PHE A 798 -2.67 -17.44 31.77
N ALA A 799 -2.72 -18.71 31.41
CA ALA A 799 -1.57 -19.52 30.97
C ALA A 799 -0.88 -18.96 29.70
N ASP A 800 -1.64 -18.31 28.84
CA ASP A 800 -1.12 -17.70 27.60
C ASP A 800 -0.60 -16.26 27.81
N LEU A 801 -0.73 -15.70 29.03
CA LEU A 801 -0.25 -14.36 29.34
C LEU A 801 1.24 -14.37 29.69
N PRO A 802 1.97 -13.32 29.30
CA PRO A 802 3.34 -13.11 29.75
C PRO A 802 3.42 -12.97 31.28
N PRO A 803 4.47 -13.52 31.92
CA PRO A 803 4.67 -13.33 33.36
C PRO A 803 4.77 -11.86 33.79
N SER A 804 5.33 -10.99 32.97
CA SER A 804 5.34 -9.52 33.21
C SER A 804 3.93 -8.92 33.28
N ASP A 805 2.97 -9.42 32.52
CA ASP A 805 1.59 -8.97 32.57
C ASP A 805 0.85 -9.57 33.77
N LEU A 806 1.19 -10.80 34.15
CA LEU A 806 0.70 -11.42 35.37
C LEU A 806 1.10 -10.66 36.64
N LYS A 807 2.23 -9.90 36.62
CA LYS A 807 2.64 -9.02 37.74
C LYS A 807 1.51 -8.04 38.13
N HIS A 808 0.84 -7.45 37.15
CA HIS A 808 -0.25 -6.49 37.39
C HIS A 808 -1.50 -7.17 37.97
N ILE A 809 -1.83 -8.34 37.45
CA ILE A 809 -2.94 -9.14 37.96
C ILE A 809 -2.62 -9.65 39.41
N ALA A 810 -1.40 -10.15 39.63
CA ALA A 810 -0.95 -10.63 40.93
C ALA A 810 -0.89 -9.54 42.01
N ALA A 811 -0.58 -8.29 41.60
CA ALA A 811 -0.53 -7.15 42.52
C ALA A 811 -1.92 -6.74 43.03
N VAL A 812 -2.97 -6.86 42.22
CA VAL A 812 -4.36 -6.51 42.60
C VAL A 812 -5.12 -7.70 43.15
N ALA A 813 -4.62 -8.93 42.99
CA ALA A 813 -5.24 -10.16 43.48
C ALA A 813 -5.15 -10.25 45.01
N GLY A 814 -6.27 -10.16 45.71
CA GLY A 814 -6.35 -10.36 47.18
C GLY A 814 -6.54 -11.84 47.51
N GLU A 815 -5.98 -12.29 48.62
CA GLU A 815 -6.26 -13.64 49.15
C GLU A 815 -7.49 -13.64 50.03
N GLN A 816 -8.34 -14.65 49.88
CA GLN A 816 -9.54 -14.88 50.68
C GLN A 816 -9.62 -16.34 51.10
N LEU A 817 -9.94 -16.55 52.37
CA LEU A 817 -10.20 -17.87 52.97
C LEU A 817 -11.68 -18.04 53.21
N TYR A 818 -12.22 -19.20 52.90
CA TYR A 818 -13.60 -19.57 53.13
C TYR A 818 -13.63 -20.86 53.94
N GLU A 819 -14.52 -20.93 54.97
CA GLU A 819 -14.73 -22.13 55.77
C GLU A 819 -15.63 -23.13 55.02
N ASP A 820 -15.60 -24.39 55.44
CA ASP A 820 -16.44 -25.43 54.87
C ASP A 820 -17.91 -25.05 54.89
N GLY A 821 -18.61 -25.22 53.77
CA GLY A 821 -20.00 -24.87 53.58
C GLY A 821 -20.31 -23.38 53.43
N ALA A 822 -19.29 -22.52 53.48
CA ALA A 822 -19.48 -21.07 53.23
C ALA A 822 -20.05 -20.79 51.82
N VAL A 823 -21.09 -19.98 51.76
CA VAL A 823 -21.65 -19.51 50.46
C VAL A 823 -20.78 -18.36 49.99
N ILE A 824 -19.99 -18.61 48.96
CA ILE A 824 -19.08 -17.63 48.35
C ILE A 824 -19.85 -16.61 47.46
N ALA A 825 -20.87 -17.11 46.74
CA ALA A 825 -21.74 -16.27 45.87
C ALA A 825 -23.08 -17.01 45.69
N ARG A 826 -24.18 -16.27 45.47
CA ARG A 826 -25.51 -16.85 45.18
C ARG A 826 -25.90 -16.60 43.71
N GLU A 827 -26.58 -17.60 43.15
CA GLU A 827 -27.23 -17.47 41.82
C GLU A 827 -28.15 -16.26 41.77
N GLY A 828 -28.02 -15.44 40.70
CA GLY A 828 -28.79 -14.22 40.51
C GLY A 828 -28.24 -12.96 41.22
N GLU A 829 -27.23 -13.07 42.09
CA GLU A 829 -26.58 -11.90 42.69
C GLU A 829 -25.64 -11.20 41.67
N ALA A 830 -25.46 -9.88 41.80
CA ALA A 830 -24.49 -9.14 41.03
C ALA A 830 -23.07 -9.64 41.29
N GLY A 831 -22.34 -10.04 40.22
CA GLY A 831 -20.98 -10.59 40.33
C GLY A 831 -19.91 -9.54 40.03
N HIS A 832 -19.10 -9.18 41.03
CA HIS A 832 -18.04 -8.18 40.87
C HIS A 832 -16.61 -8.72 41.00
N GLU A 833 -16.46 -10.04 41.09
CA GLU A 833 -15.17 -10.65 41.39
C GLU A 833 -15.00 -11.96 40.63
N LEU A 834 -13.76 -12.20 40.17
CA LEU A 834 -13.24 -13.44 39.67
C LEU A 834 -12.45 -14.11 40.82
N LEU A 835 -12.70 -15.38 41.06
CA LEU A 835 -12.00 -16.17 42.06
C LEU A 835 -11.17 -17.26 41.40
N VAL A 836 -9.90 -17.37 41.78
CA VAL A 836 -8.97 -18.43 41.35
C VAL A 836 -8.64 -19.29 42.56
N ILE A 837 -8.94 -20.58 42.48
CA ILE A 837 -8.84 -21.50 43.64
C ILE A 837 -7.37 -21.90 43.82
N VAL A 838 -6.78 -21.49 44.93
CA VAL A 838 -5.41 -21.84 45.31
C VAL A 838 -5.36 -23.19 46.00
N ASP A 839 -6.33 -23.44 46.86
CA ASP A 839 -6.48 -24.71 47.62
C ASP A 839 -7.94 -24.96 47.99
N GLY A 840 -8.31 -26.25 48.15
CA GLY A 840 -9.67 -26.67 48.43
C GLY A 840 -10.56 -26.84 47.16
N GLU A 841 -11.86 -27.08 47.39
CA GLU A 841 -12.83 -27.27 46.30
C GLU A 841 -14.03 -26.34 46.42
N VAL A 842 -14.56 -25.85 45.31
CA VAL A 842 -15.79 -25.07 45.24
C VAL A 842 -16.84 -25.84 44.44
N ARG A 843 -18.02 -26.06 45.10
CA ARG A 843 -19.19 -26.63 44.42
C ARG A 843 -19.94 -25.56 43.68
N VAL A 844 -20.22 -25.81 42.40
CA VAL A 844 -21.03 -24.95 41.55
C VAL A 844 -22.45 -25.49 41.52
N VAL A 845 -23.41 -24.72 42.07
CA VAL A 845 -24.78 -25.17 42.27
C VAL A 845 -25.73 -24.28 41.46
N VAL A 846 -26.58 -24.87 40.62
CA VAL A 846 -27.59 -24.18 39.80
C VAL A 846 -28.96 -24.69 40.20
N SER A 847 -29.85 -23.80 40.55
CA SER A 847 -31.23 -24.15 40.98
C SER A 847 -31.25 -25.25 42.07
N GLY A 848 -30.31 -25.18 43.00
CA GLY A 848 -30.19 -26.09 44.10
C GLY A 848 -29.53 -27.47 43.81
N LYS A 849 -29.13 -27.75 42.57
CA LYS A 849 -28.44 -28.95 42.17
C LYS A 849 -26.93 -28.67 41.91
N GLU A 850 -26.08 -29.50 42.48
CA GLU A 850 -24.64 -29.47 42.21
C GLU A 850 -24.41 -29.84 40.73
N LEU A 851 -23.84 -28.93 39.98
CA LEU A 851 -23.54 -29.09 38.56
C LEU A 851 -22.12 -29.65 38.35
N THR A 852 -21.15 -29.11 39.08
CA THR A 852 -19.74 -29.50 38.98
C THR A 852 -18.98 -29.05 40.22
N ARG A 853 -17.76 -29.56 40.38
CA ARG A 853 -16.76 -29.08 41.36
C ARG A 853 -15.58 -28.46 40.65
N ARG A 854 -15.03 -27.46 41.28
CA ARG A 854 -13.84 -26.75 40.84
C ARG A 854 -12.79 -26.84 41.94
N GLY A 855 -11.59 -27.26 41.57
CA GLY A 855 -10.48 -27.44 42.49
C GLY A 855 -9.31 -26.49 42.20
N ARG A 856 -8.17 -26.82 42.78
CA ARG A 856 -6.94 -26.05 42.66
C ARG A 856 -6.60 -25.73 41.17
N GLY A 857 -6.28 -24.48 40.90
CA GLY A 857 -5.96 -23.99 39.55
C GLY A 857 -7.17 -23.71 38.67
N ASP A 858 -8.39 -24.09 39.13
CA ASP A 858 -9.61 -23.68 38.46
C ASP A 858 -10.00 -22.25 38.86
N TYR A 859 -10.91 -21.67 38.09
CA TYR A 859 -11.46 -20.34 38.36
C TYR A 859 -12.98 -20.34 38.24
N VAL A 860 -13.63 -19.46 38.98
CA VAL A 860 -15.10 -19.29 39.01
C VAL A 860 -15.47 -17.81 38.99
N GLY A 861 -16.63 -17.50 38.44
CA GLY A 861 -17.19 -16.16 38.42
C GLY A 861 -16.69 -15.26 37.27
N GLU A 862 -15.97 -15.85 36.32
CA GLU A 862 -15.45 -15.15 35.14
C GLU A 862 -16.56 -14.52 34.28
N MET A 863 -17.71 -15.18 34.14
CA MET A 863 -18.80 -14.70 33.28
C MET A 863 -19.32 -13.35 33.76
N ALA A 864 -19.72 -13.27 35.03
CA ALA A 864 -20.26 -12.04 35.60
C ALA A 864 -19.25 -10.86 35.61
N VAL A 865 -17.95 -11.14 35.62
CA VAL A 865 -16.89 -10.13 35.52
C VAL A 865 -16.74 -9.62 34.07
N LEU A 866 -16.93 -10.50 33.07
CA LEU A 866 -16.72 -10.19 31.66
C LEU A 866 -17.96 -9.54 31.01
N ASP A 867 -19.18 -10.05 31.27
CA ASP A 867 -20.41 -9.58 30.65
C ASP A 867 -21.27 -8.65 31.53
N GLY A 868 -21.02 -8.66 32.85
CA GLY A 868 -21.75 -7.85 33.80
C GLY A 868 -23.13 -8.37 34.19
N GLU A 869 -23.45 -9.55 33.73
CA GLU A 869 -24.68 -10.22 34.07
C GLU A 869 -24.66 -10.78 35.51
N PRO A 870 -25.79 -11.04 36.15
CA PRO A 870 -25.86 -11.68 37.45
C PRO A 870 -25.20 -13.07 37.44
N ARG A 871 -24.76 -13.54 38.63
CA ARG A 871 -24.15 -14.85 38.80
C ARG A 871 -25.05 -15.97 38.25
N SER A 872 -24.53 -16.76 37.36
CA SER A 872 -25.23 -17.89 36.71
C SER A 872 -25.38 -19.13 37.64
N ALA A 873 -24.68 -19.15 38.78
CA ALA A 873 -24.67 -20.26 39.73
C ALA A 873 -24.30 -19.78 41.12
N SER A 874 -24.76 -20.50 42.13
CA SER A 874 -24.27 -20.38 43.50
C SER A 874 -22.94 -21.12 43.67
N LEU A 875 -22.00 -20.51 44.39
CA LEU A 875 -20.68 -21.06 44.71
C LEU A 875 -20.63 -21.36 46.19
N VAL A 876 -20.33 -22.63 46.56
CA VAL A 876 -20.26 -23.08 47.93
C VAL A 876 -18.95 -23.77 48.20
N ALA A 877 -18.25 -23.36 49.23
CA ALA A 877 -17.01 -23.99 49.68
C ALA A 877 -17.22 -25.47 50.10
N HIS A 878 -16.34 -26.36 49.68
CA HIS A 878 -16.27 -27.76 50.14
C HIS A 878 -14.92 -27.99 50.77
N GLY A 879 -14.93 -28.17 52.11
CA GLY A 879 -13.75 -28.01 52.91
C GLY A 879 -13.29 -26.54 53.05
N ALA A 880 -12.16 -26.33 53.68
CA ALA A 880 -11.56 -24.98 53.67
C ALA A 880 -11.07 -24.63 52.28
N VAL A 881 -11.47 -23.47 51.78
CA VAL A 881 -11.08 -22.97 50.42
C VAL A 881 -10.26 -21.72 50.55
N ARG A 882 -9.13 -21.70 49.88
CA ARG A 882 -8.25 -20.53 49.67
C ARG A 882 -8.31 -20.09 48.21
N ALA A 883 -8.65 -18.84 47.97
CA ALA A 883 -8.77 -18.32 46.64
C ALA A 883 -8.10 -16.95 46.47
N LEU A 884 -7.60 -16.67 45.27
CA LEU A 884 -7.23 -15.32 44.86
C LEU A 884 -8.46 -14.62 44.28
N ARG A 885 -8.76 -13.44 44.80
CA ARG A 885 -9.87 -12.62 44.44
C ARG A 885 -9.40 -11.47 43.58
N ILE A 886 -9.95 -11.31 42.36
CA ILE A 886 -9.64 -10.24 41.42
C ILE A 886 -10.93 -9.47 41.18
N GLY A 887 -10.94 -8.19 41.53
CA GLY A 887 -12.10 -7.32 41.37
C GLY A 887 -12.34 -6.97 39.88
N ARG A 888 -13.61 -6.77 39.53
CA ARG A 888 -14.03 -6.43 38.17
C ARG A 888 -13.40 -5.13 37.65
N ARG A 889 -13.41 -4.07 38.48
CA ARG A 889 -12.88 -2.76 38.07
C ARG A 889 -11.38 -2.83 37.75
N GLU A 890 -10.64 -3.49 38.60
CA GLU A 890 -9.19 -3.70 38.44
C GLU A 890 -8.90 -4.54 37.19
N PHE A 891 -9.68 -5.61 36.99
CA PHE A 891 -9.54 -6.48 35.83
C PHE A 891 -9.90 -5.76 34.51
N GLU A 892 -11.00 -5.00 34.48
CA GLU A 892 -11.38 -4.18 33.31
C GLU A 892 -10.34 -3.09 32.99
N THR A 893 -9.70 -2.51 34.00
CA THR A 893 -8.63 -1.53 33.82
C THR A 893 -7.42 -2.18 33.16
N ILE A 894 -6.98 -3.34 33.65
CA ILE A 894 -5.88 -4.10 33.04
C ILE A 894 -6.19 -4.45 31.59
N LEU A 895 -7.41 -4.86 31.28
CA LEU A 895 -7.83 -5.21 29.92
C LEU A 895 -7.84 -4.00 28.97
N ARG A 896 -8.20 -2.83 29.48
CA ARG A 896 -8.18 -1.58 28.67
C ARG A 896 -6.76 -1.09 28.39
N GLU A 897 -5.91 -1.16 29.37
CA GLU A 897 -4.53 -0.67 29.28
C GLU A 897 -3.62 -1.62 28.49
N ARG A 898 -3.99 -2.92 28.42
CA ARG A 898 -3.19 -3.98 27.82
C ARG A 898 -3.98 -4.81 26.81
N PRO A 899 -4.06 -4.36 25.54
CA PRO A 899 -4.80 -5.06 24.50
C PRO A 899 -4.30 -6.48 24.24
N GLU A 900 -3.03 -6.76 24.50
CA GLU A 900 -2.43 -8.10 24.39
C GLU A 900 -3.09 -9.07 25.36
N THR A 901 -3.33 -8.63 26.60
CA THR A 901 -4.03 -9.40 27.64
C THR A 901 -5.46 -9.69 27.20
N SER A 902 -6.17 -8.68 26.67
CA SER A 902 -7.53 -8.84 26.14
C SER A 902 -7.57 -9.86 24.99
N ARG A 903 -6.60 -9.80 24.10
CA ARG A 903 -6.50 -10.72 22.94
C ARG A 903 -6.21 -12.15 23.39
N ALA A 904 -5.29 -12.35 24.36
CA ALA A 904 -4.99 -13.66 24.90
C ALA A 904 -6.22 -14.27 25.59
N LEU A 905 -6.95 -13.46 26.37
CA LEU A 905 -8.18 -13.87 27.02
C LEU A 905 -9.25 -14.30 26.02
N MET A 906 -9.47 -13.51 24.95
CA MET A 906 -10.41 -13.85 23.88
C MET A 906 -10.06 -15.18 23.20
N LEU A 907 -8.79 -15.49 23.00
CA LEU A 907 -8.34 -16.76 22.44
C LEU A 907 -8.65 -17.95 23.36
N VAL A 908 -8.46 -17.79 24.68
CA VAL A 908 -8.80 -18.81 25.69
C VAL A 908 -10.31 -19.05 25.70
N LEU A 909 -11.12 -17.99 25.73
CA LEU A 909 -12.58 -18.10 25.71
C LEU A 909 -13.10 -18.74 24.41
N ALA A 910 -12.54 -18.37 23.26
CA ALA A 910 -12.88 -18.99 21.98
C ALA A 910 -12.50 -20.48 21.92
N ARG A 911 -11.41 -20.89 22.56
CA ARG A 911 -11.02 -22.30 22.69
C ARG A 911 -12.02 -23.05 23.55
N ARG A 912 -12.36 -22.50 24.71
CA ARG A 912 -13.34 -23.09 25.64
C ARG A 912 -14.73 -23.24 25.00
N LEU A 913 -15.18 -22.23 24.27
CA LEU A 913 -16.43 -22.31 23.53
C LEU A 913 -16.43 -23.44 22.49
N ARG A 914 -15.34 -23.61 21.77
CA ARG A 914 -15.17 -24.75 20.83
C ARG A 914 -15.17 -26.10 21.49
N GLU A 915 -14.58 -26.23 22.67
CA GLU A 915 -14.57 -27.46 23.47
C GLU A 915 -15.97 -27.80 23.98
N MET A 916 -16.72 -26.80 24.49
CA MET A 916 -18.11 -26.98 24.92
C MET A 916 -19.01 -27.36 23.73
N THR A 917 -18.85 -26.74 22.58
CA THR A 917 -19.61 -27.06 21.36
C THR A 917 -19.33 -28.50 20.90
N ARG A 918 -18.06 -28.95 20.98
CA ARG A 918 -17.68 -30.34 20.67
C ARG A 918 -18.24 -31.35 21.67
N ALA A 919 -18.26 -31.01 22.96
CA ALA A 919 -18.83 -31.85 24.00
C ALA A 919 -20.33 -31.98 23.91
N SER A 920 -21.00 -30.94 23.39
CA SER A 920 -22.48 -30.90 23.20
C SER A 920 -22.93 -31.48 21.86
N ALA A 921 -22.01 -31.80 20.93
CA ALA A 921 -22.36 -32.44 19.68
C ALA A 921 -22.79 -33.91 19.93
N PRO A 922 -23.97 -34.36 19.43
CA PRO A 922 -24.37 -35.76 19.57
C PRO A 922 -23.32 -36.65 18.93
N ARG A 923 -22.82 -37.62 19.69
CA ARG A 923 -21.96 -38.68 19.15
C ARG A 923 -22.75 -39.35 18.03
N ALA A 924 -22.23 -39.25 16.80
CA ALA A 924 -22.80 -40.03 15.72
C ALA A 924 -22.77 -41.51 16.05
N PRO A 925 -23.84 -42.30 15.73
CA PRO A 925 -23.98 -43.69 16.04
C PRO A 925 -22.88 -44.57 15.42
#